data_8c20f9942a04bd6afca3cc4d074795f7
#
_entry.id   8c20f9942a04bd6afca3cc4d074795f7
#
_cell.length_a   1.000
_cell.length_b   1.000
_cell.length_c   1.000
_cell.angle_alpha   90.00
_cell.angle_beta   90.00
_cell.angle_gamma   90.00
#
_symmetry.space_group_name_H-M   'P 1'
#
loop_
_entity.id
_entity.type
_entity.pdbx_description
1 polymer ?
#
loop_
_entity_poly.entity_id
_entity_poly.type
_entity_poly.pdbx_seq_one_letter_code
_entity_poly.pdbx_strand_id
1 'polypeptide(L)'
;MSVLAVDNVKFKYPLRDKFAVDGVSFQIEKGSYTAIVGLNGSGKSTLARLICGLDLPQSGSVTIEKDLKIGMVFQSPKNQIVSSIVIRDTAFGPQNLGIKKGEIELRTIECLNLVDMLYKAKSSTAALSLGQTQKIALSGILAISPEILVLDEAISMLDPESRHDILMFLRYWHKCGNTIIHITHDIECVEEVDNVIGMESGKVFFYGTKNAFFSDEQNVMRIKGESIPCVDKSLLRTKAEAGKAEVSLSARNLNFRYNNFSEKNQIRDLNFDLYKGSLTALTGPSGAGKSTILELLCGLLECGENQIKAISRPVLAQQNASAALFEPFAADDVAFGPRNKGVCGAPLKELVKKSMDCAALPFEEFAERNTFALSGGEQRRLSIAGILALDSDIVLFDEPTAALDSYSRNQILKMMRSLADEGKTVLFSTHKREEAEFADREIVIDNGMIVSDSCVASVITVKNDLKEFSQHSAAGILKGLRNANSSVSGEAKEKPSVIEKLPAFLRVLLFLALFTVSLVVRPLSLCAILFVVSAVYCVLCGFKLKNLLRSCLKILPFLLFFTVLQLIFHPALQNEIHFTTWKYLTITPSKIFFCLASILRTYASLACICGFFVSTPEYDLIDGLKILLKPLSLIKIPVRYFILIIEIVFRFIPLLIDEALCIIKTQIIRGGLGDVKGKMKKIKSLVPLVVPLIIQTIKRSESLADAITMRYFK
;
A
#
# COMPACT_ATOMS: atom_id res chain seq x y z
N MET A 1 -19.13 27.89 24.71
CA MET A 1 -18.01 27.60 25.62
C MET A 1 -16.89 26.96 24.82
N SER A 2 -15.65 27.47 24.97
CA SER A 2 -14.49 26.92 24.28
C SER A 2 -14.14 25.55 24.83
N VAL A 3 -14.06 24.54 23.96
CA VAL A 3 -13.72 23.16 24.30
C VAL A 3 -12.23 22.89 24.08
N LEU A 4 -11.61 23.68 23.19
CA LEU A 4 -10.18 23.63 22.86
C LEU A 4 -9.67 25.06 22.71
N ALA A 5 -8.55 25.36 23.32
CA ALA A 5 -7.81 26.61 23.15
C ALA A 5 -6.36 26.33 22.79
N VAL A 6 -5.88 26.95 21.74
CA VAL A 6 -4.49 26.94 21.28
C VAL A 6 -3.97 28.35 21.50
N ASP A 7 -2.87 28.50 22.27
CA ASP A 7 -2.32 29.81 22.62
C ASP A 7 -0.84 29.88 22.31
N ASN A 8 -0.48 30.76 21.36
CA ASN A 8 0.87 31.07 20.90
C ASN A 8 1.78 29.84 20.68
N VAL A 9 1.22 28.80 20.09
CA VAL A 9 1.90 27.52 19.90
C VAL A 9 2.97 27.62 18.84
N LYS A 10 4.18 27.15 19.19
CA LYS A 10 5.31 26.99 18.25
C LYS A 10 5.84 25.57 18.29
N PHE A 11 6.12 25.05 17.09
CA PHE A 11 6.70 23.72 16.94
C PHE A 11 7.60 23.63 15.71
N LYS A 12 8.76 22.99 15.89
CA LYS A 12 9.77 22.77 14.84
C LYS A 12 10.27 21.33 14.93
N TYR A 13 10.31 20.63 13.80
CA TYR A 13 10.91 19.30 13.73
C TYR A 13 12.45 19.35 13.88
N PRO A 14 13.08 18.34 14.52
CA PRO A 14 14.52 18.38 14.84
C PRO A 14 15.48 18.61 13.68
N LEU A 15 15.12 18.21 12.47
CA LEU A 15 15.98 18.29 11.28
C LEU A 15 15.55 19.39 10.29
N ARG A 16 14.66 20.31 10.69
CA ARG A 16 14.17 21.39 9.83
C ARG A 16 14.58 22.75 10.37
N ASP A 17 14.92 23.68 9.51
CA ASP A 17 15.29 25.04 9.90
C ASP A 17 14.07 25.93 10.19
N LYS A 18 12.95 25.67 9.54
CA LYS A 18 11.72 26.47 9.66
C LYS A 18 10.75 25.85 10.66
N PHE A 19 10.00 26.69 11.38
CA PHE A 19 8.88 26.26 12.20
C PHE A 19 7.78 25.63 11.35
N ALA A 20 7.24 24.51 11.78
CA ALA A 20 6.07 23.88 11.18
C ALA A 20 4.78 24.57 11.67
N VAL A 21 4.79 25.10 12.92
CA VAL A 21 3.74 25.91 13.51
C VAL A 21 4.45 27.07 14.23
N ASP A 22 4.10 28.32 13.94
CA ASP A 22 4.79 29.51 14.43
C ASP A 22 3.82 30.56 15.00
N GLY A 23 3.58 30.50 16.31
CA GLY A 23 2.77 31.47 17.04
C GLY A 23 1.27 31.36 16.74
N VAL A 24 0.75 30.17 16.59
CA VAL A 24 -0.67 29.94 16.27
C VAL A 24 -1.53 30.07 17.52
N SER A 25 -2.62 30.86 17.43
CA SER A 25 -3.62 31.02 18.49
C SER A 25 -5.04 31.03 17.91
N PHE A 26 -5.93 30.23 18.48
CA PHE A 26 -7.36 30.18 18.18
C PHE A 26 -8.12 29.38 19.25
N GLN A 27 -9.46 29.43 19.19
CA GLN A 27 -10.34 28.67 20.07
C GLN A 27 -11.39 27.92 19.26
N ILE A 28 -11.79 26.74 19.72
CA ILE A 28 -12.86 25.95 19.11
C ILE A 28 -13.99 25.78 20.13
N GLU A 29 -15.19 26.10 19.72
CA GLU A 29 -16.38 25.99 20.55
C GLU A 29 -16.95 24.57 20.55
N LYS A 30 -17.59 24.18 21.65
CA LYS A 30 -18.25 22.90 21.77
C LYS A 30 -19.38 22.77 20.76
N GLY A 31 -19.43 21.62 20.08
CA GLY A 31 -20.44 21.34 19.07
C GLY A 31 -20.25 22.12 17.77
N SER A 32 -19.09 22.76 17.52
CA SER A 32 -18.81 23.42 16.24
C SER A 32 -18.14 22.48 15.25
N TYR A 33 -18.38 22.71 13.98
CA TYR A 33 -17.66 22.08 12.87
C TYR A 33 -16.68 23.11 12.28
N THR A 34 -15.38 22.90 12.51
CA THR A 34 -14.31 23.83 12.10
C THR A 34 -13.42 23.18 11.07
N ALA A 35 -13.22 23.84 9.92
CA ALA A 35 -12.24 23.45 8.92
C ALA A 35 -10.88 24.12 9.18
N ILE A 36 -9.80 23.37 9.09
CA ILE A 36 -8.44 23.91 9.02
C ILE A 36 -7.94 23.71 7.58
N VAL A 37 -7.72 24.83 6.86
CA VAL A 37 -7.43 24.83 5.43
C VAL A 37 -6.07 25.46 5.12
N GLY A 38 -5.48 25.10 4.00
CA GLY A 38 -4.18 25.63 3.53
C GLY A 38 -3.46 24.65 2.60
N LEU A 39 -2.40 25.12 1.96
CA LEU A 39 -1.59 24.29 1.06
C LEU A 39 -0.79 23.23 1.81
N ASN A 40 -0.28 22.22 1.10
CA ASN A 40 0.58 21.19 1.66
C ASN A 40 1.86 21.82 2.26
N GLY A 41 2.26 21.34 3.45
CA GLY A 41 3.38 21.91 4.18
C GLY A 41 3.07 23.19 4.98
N SER A 42 1.82 23.68 5.00
CA SER A 42 1.42 24.85 5.81
C SER A 42 1.38 24.60 7.32
N GLY A 43 1.56 23.33 7.77
CA GLY A 43 1.59 22.99 9.20
C GLY A 43 0.30 22.37 9.75
N LYS A 44 -0.74 22.12 8.94
CA LYS A 44 -2.06 21.60 9.36
C LYS A 44 -1.98 20.27 10.12
N SER A 45 -1.33 19.26 9.54
CA SER A 45 -1.19 17.94 10.17
C SER A 45 -0.34 18.01 11.44
N THR A 46 0.67 18.89 11.49
CA THR A 46 1.47 19.14 12.70
C THR A 46 0.58 19.75 13.79
N LEU A 47 -0.25 20.73 13.42
CA LEU A 47 -1.21 21.33 14.36
C LEU A 47 -2.22 20.29 14.88
N ALA A 48 -2.74 19.41 14.03
CA ALA A 48 -3.61 18.30 14.45
C ALA A 48 -2.94 17.39 15.48
N ARG A 49 -1.67 17.03 15.26
CA ARG A 49 -0.89 16.19 16.18
C ARG A 49 -0.70 16.88 17.54
N LEU A 50 -0.44 18.19 17.54
CA LEU A 50 -0.33 19.01 18.75
C LEU A 50 -1.67 19.09 19.50
N ILE A 51 -2.79 19.27 18.79
CA ILE A 51 -4.14 19.25 19.35
C ILE A 51 -4.45 17.91 19.99
N CYS A 52 -4.07 16.82 19.35
CA CYS A 52 -4.29 15.46 19.86
C CYS A 52 -3.30 15.01 20.95
N GLY A 53 -2.30 15.85 21.28
CA GLY A 53 -1.27 15.52 22.26
C GLY A 53 -0.29 14.43 21.83
N LEU A 54 -0.21 14.14 20.52
CA LEU A 54 0.77 13.22 19.95
C LEU A 54 2.18 13.83 19.90
N ASP A 55 2.24 15.16 19.71
CA ASP A 55 3.46 15.95 19.83
C ASP A 55 3.27 17.03 20.90
N LEU A 56 4.35 17.47 21.53
CA LEU A 56 4.33 18.53 22.53
C LEU A 56 4.86 19.84 21.94
N PRO A 57 4.18 20.98 22.12
CA PRO A 57 4.66 22.27 21.63
C PRO A 57 5.96 22.67 22.32
N GLN A 58 6.86 23.32 21.58
CA GLN A 58 8.12 23.86 22.12
C GLN A 58 7.88 25.17 22.90
N SER A 59 6.84 25.92 22.55
CA SER A 59 6.34 27.08 23.29
C SER A 59 4.84 27.25 23.07
N GLY A 60 4.17 27.97 23.97
CA GLY A 60 2.73 28.09 23.99
C GLY A 60 2.05 26.90 24.65
N SER A 61 0.73 26.83 24.54
CA SER A 61 -0.06 25.74 25.15
C SER A 61 -1.25 25.33 24.30
N VAL A 62 -1.60 24.05 24.38
CA VAL A 62 -2.86 23.51 23.89
C VAL A 62 -3.67 23.05 25.10
N THR A 63 -4.81 23.66 25.34
CA THR A 63 -5.67 23.38 26.48
C THR A 63 -6.98 22.78 25.99
N ILE A 64 -7.35 21.64 26.56
CA ILE A 64 -8.60 20.93 26.24
C ILE A 64 -9.42 20.85 27.53
N GLU A 65 -10.73 20.97 27.44
CA GLU A 65 -11.63 20.78 28.59
C GLU A 65 -11.39 19.39 29.20
N LYS A 66 -11.34 19.33 30.53
CA LYS A 66 -11.01 18.08 31.24
C LYS A 66 -12.01 16.96 30.90
N ASP A 67 -11.49 15.74 30.89
CA ASP A 67 -12.22 14.48 30.70
C ASP A 67 -12.85 14.26 29.30
N LEU A 68 -12.60 15.15 28.33
CA LEU A 68 -13.02 14.93 26.97
C LEU A 68 -12.10 13.96 26.22
N LYS A 69 -12.74 13.07 25.44
CA LYS A 69 -12.00 12.15 24.54
C LYS A 69 -11.84 12.78 23.17
N ILE A 70 -10.62 12.72 22.66
CA ILE A 70 -10.30 13.12 21.32
C ILE A 70 -10.05 11.87 20.49
N GLY A 71 -10.65 11.82 19.28
CA GLY A 71 -10.36 10.83 18.29
C GLY A 71 -9.74 11.48 17.06
N MET A 72 -8.67 10.91 16.50
CA MET A 72 -8.05 11.39 15.27
C MET A 72 -8.09 10.33 14.18
N VAL A 73 -8.53 10.73 12.99
CA VAL A 73 -8.44 9.92 11.77
C VAL A 73 -7.31 10.47 10.92
N PHE A 74 -6.31 9.63 10.63
CA PHE A 74 -5.10 10.02 9.93
C PHE A 74 -5.28 10.07 8.41
N GLN A 75 -4.43 10.84 7.74
CA GLN A 75 -4.38 10.95 6.28
C GLN A 75 -4.20 9.59 5.59
N SER A 76 -3.36 8.70 6.14
CA SER A 76 -3.16 7.35 5.61
C SER A 76 -3.89 6.31 6.45
N PRO A 77 -5.05 5.78 6.00
CA PRO A 77 -5.83 4.83 6.79
C PRO A 77 -5.11 3.51 7.03
N LYS A 78 -4.27 3.08 6.09
CA LYS A 78 -3.46 1.87 6.25
C LYS A 78 -2.53 1.93 7.46
N ASN A 79 -2.07 3.10 7.86
CA ASN A 79 -1.21 3.28 9.02
C ASN A 79 -1.98 3.28 10.34
N GLN A 80 -3.29 3.54 10.29
CA GLN A 80 -4.14 3.68 11.48
C GLN A 80 -4.77 2.36 11.94
N ILE A 81 -4.96 1.40 11.04
CA ILE A 81 -5.51 0.09 11.39
C ILE A 81 -4.51 -0.65 12.31
N VAL A 82 -4.93 -1.29 13.37
CA VAL A 82 -4.09 -2.02 14.34
C VAL A 82 -4.27 -3.53 14.19
N SER A 83 -5.51 -4.00 14.02
CA SER A 83 -5.80 -5.43 13.92
C SER A 83 -5.88 -5.92 12.48
N SER A 84 -5.54 -7.19 12.26
CA SER A 84 -5.68 -7.85 10.94
C SER A 84 -7.14 -8.12 10.54
N ILE A 85 -8.12 -7.91 11.43
CA ILE A 85 -9.55 -8.21 11.21
C ILE A 85 -10.40 -7.00 11.53
N VAL A 86 -11.38 -6.72 10.65
CA VAL A 86 -12.25 -5.55 10.69
C VAL A 86 -12.93 -5.37 12.05
N ILE A 87 -13.68 -6.37 12.51
CA ILE A 87 -14.43 -6.27 13.79
C ILE A 87 -13.50 -6.08 15.00
N ARG A 88 -12.32 -6.68 14.98
CA ARG A 88 -11.34 -6.53 16.07
C ARG A 88 -10.70 -5.15 16.06
N ASP A 89 -10.44 -4.61 14.88
CA ASP A 89 -9.90 -3.27 14.74
C ASP A 89 -10.84 -2.22 15.31
N THR A 90 -12.14 -2.32 14.98
CA THR A 90 -13.17 -1.41 15.51
C THR A 90 -13.35 -1.58 17.02
N ALA A 91 -13.28 -2.82 17.54
CA ALA A 91 -13.42 -3.11 18.97
C ALA A 91 -12.18 -2.73 19.81
N PHE A 92 -11.03 -2.47 19.19
CA PHE A 92 -9.75 -2.28 19.88
C PHE A 92 -9.77 -1.09 20.85
N GLY A 93 -10.28 0.08 20.43
CA GLY A 93 -10.41 1.27 21.28
C GLY A 93 -11.29 1.03 22.52
N PRO A 94 -12.56 0.59 22.35
CA PRO A 94 -13.46 0.26 23.45
C PRO A 94 -12.86 -0.77 24.45
N GLN A 95 -12.13 -1.77 23.95
CA GLN A 95 -11.44 -2.74 24.81
C GLN A 95 -10.37 -2.09 25.70
N ASN A 96 -9.66 -1.09 25.19
CA ASN A 96 -8.62 -0.38 25.92
C ASN A 96 -9.19 0.53 27.01
N LEU A 97 -10.38 1.09 26.75
CA LEU A 97 -11.14 1.87 27.73
C LEU A 97 -11.77 1.03 28.85
N GLY A 98 -11.65 -0.31 28.79
CA GLY A 98 -12.21 -1.20 29.81
C GLY A 98 -13.74 -1.31 29.76
N ILE A 99 -14.38 -1.02 28.65
CA ILE A 99 -15.83 -1.12 28.46
C ILE A 99 -16.27 -2.59 28.61
N LYS A 100 -17.47 -2.82 29.12
CA LYS A 100 -18.02 -4.19 29.30
C LYS A 100 -18.20 -4.90 27.94
N LYS A 101 -17.92 -6.21 27.91
CA LYS A 101 -17.92 -7.00 26.66
C LYS A 101 -19.20 -6.85 25.82
N GLY A 102 -20.39 -6.93 26.42
CA GLY A 102 -21.64 -6.80 25.67
C GLY A 102 -21.84 -5.42 25.06
N GLU A 103 -21.38 -4.35 25.73
CA GLU A 103 -21.40 -2.99 25.20
C GLU A 103 -20.37 -2.79 24.08
N ILE A 104 -19.19 -3.43 24.17
CA ILE A 104 -18.19 -3.41 23.09
C ILE A 104 -18.80 -4.00 21.81
N GLU A 105 -19.47 -5.16 21.92
CA GLU A 105 -20.12 -5.83 20.79
C GLU A 105 -21.15 -4.93 20.13
N LEU A 106 -22.03 -4.30 20.91
CA LEU A 106 -23.07 -3.38 20.40
C LEU A 106 -22.44 -2.18 19.69
N ARG A 107 -21.54 -1.45 20.36
CA ARG A 107 -20.86 -0.27 19.77
C ARG A 107 -20.10 -0.61 18.49
N THR A 108 -19.42 -1.77 18.47
CA THR A 108 -18.67 -2.23 17.30
C THR A 108 -19.62 -2.48 16.11
N ILE A 109 -20.73 -3.16 16.35
CA ILE A 109 -21.73 -3.44 15.30
C ILE A 109 -22.38 -2.13 14.81
N GLU A 110 -22.74 -1.24 15.71
CA GLU A 110 -23.33 0.08 15.37
C GLU A 110 -22.36 0.91 14.53
N CYS A 111 -21.07 1.02 14.94
CA CYS A 111 -20.09 1.80 14.21
C CYS A 111 -19.76 1.20 12.83
N LEU A 112 -19.71 -0.12 12.70
CA LEU A 112 -19.52 -0.78 11.42
C LEU A 112 -20.73 -0.60 10.51
N ASN A 113 -21.93 -0.59 11.06
CA ASN A 113 -23.17 -0.35 10.30
C ASN A 113 -23.27 1.10 9.84
N LEU A 114 -22.87 2.08 10.69
CA LEU A 114 -22.83 3.52 10.34
C LEU A 114 -21.97 3.82 9.10
N VAL A 115 -20.89 3.07 8.91
CA VAL A 115 -20.00 3.22 7.75
C VAL A 115 -20.25 2.20 6.64
N ASP A 116 -21.34 1.44 6.72
CA ASP A 116 -21.72 0.38 5.77
C ASP A 116 -20.62 -0.68 5.56
N MET A 117 -20.02 -1.16 6.66
CA MET A 117 -18.93 -2.14 6.61
C MET A 117 -19.20 -3.42 7.43
N LEU A 118 -20.43 -3.57 7.96
CA LEU A 118 -20.77 -4.74 8.80
C LEU A 118 -20.67 -6.07 8.03
N TYR A 119 -20.98 -6.08 6.74
CA TYR A 119 -20.88 -7.27 5.89
C TYR A 119 -19.44 -7.81 5.75
N LYS A 120 -18.43 -6.97 6.02
CA LYS A 120 -17.01 -7.32 6.05
C LYS A 120 -16.43 -7.50 7.45
N ALA A 121 -17.24 -7.57 8.50
CA ALA A 121 -16.78 -7.64 9.88
C ALA A 121 -15.73 -8.72 10.16
N LYS A 122 -15.83 -9.87 9.51
CA LYS A 122 -14.90 -11.02 9.64
C LYS A 122 -13.79 -11.03 8.58
N SER A 123 -13.74 -10.07 7.68
CA SER A 123 -12.73 -10.01 6.62
C SER A 123 -11.39 -9.52 7.16
N SER A 124 -10.31 -9.93 6.47
CA SER A 124 -8.97 -9.37 6.71
C SER A 124 -8.93 -7.90 6.30
N THR A 125 -8.30 -7.06 7.13
CA THR A 125 -8.09 -5.64 6.82
C THR A 125 -7.13 -5.43 5.64
N ALA A 126 -6.27 -6.40 5.35
CA ALA A 126 -5.37 -6.37 4.19
C ALA A 126 -6.12 -6.54 2.84
N ALA A 127 -7.32 -7.14 2.84
CA ALA A 127 -8.13 -7.37 1.64
C ALA A 127 -9.10 -6.21 1.31
N LEU A 128 -9.01 -5.09 2.03
CA LEU A 128 -9.88 -3.93 1.85
C LEU A 128 -9.33 -2.96 0.79
N SER A 129 -10.24 -2.32 0.04
CA SER A 129 -9.88 -1.16 -0.78
C SER A 129 -9.48 0.02 0.12
N LEU A 130 -8.85 1.05 -0.45
CA LEU A 130 -8.45 2.23 0.30
C LEU A 130 -9.65 2.91 0.97
N GLY A 131 -10.76 3.10 0.24
CA GLY A 131 -11.99 3.66 0.79
C GLY A 131 -12.59 2.82 1.91
N GLN A 132 -12.63 1.50 1.76
CA GLN A 132 -13.07 0.59 2.81
C GLN A 132 -12.17 0.66 4.04
N THR A 133 -10.85 0.75 3.85
CA THR A 133 -9.90 0.92 4.95
C THR A 133 -10.14 2.23 5.71
N GLN A 134 -10.47 3.32 4.98
CA GLN A 134 -10.81 4.61 5.59
C GLN A 134 -12.09 4.52 6.43
N LYS A 135 -13.15 3.89 5.90
CA LYS A 135 -14.40 3.63 6.62
C LYS A 135 -14.14 2.84 7.92
N ILE A 136 -13.24 1.85 7.90
CA ILE A 136 -12.87 1.08 9.10
C ILE A 136 -12.04 1.91 10.07
N ALA A 137 -11.08 2.71 9.61
CA ALA A 137 -10.30 3.61 10.46
C ALA A 137 -11.23 4.59 11.21
N LEU A 138 -12.20 5.16 10.50
CA LEU A 138 -13.24 6.02 11.08
C LEU A 138 -14.09 5.26 12.10
N SER A 139 -14.62 4.06 11.77
CA SER A 139 -15.42 3.25 12.68
C SER A 139 -14.68 2.92 13.99
N GLY A 140 -13.35 2.63 13.90
CA GLY A 140 -12.52 2.35 15.05
C GLY A 140 -12.32 3.54 15.99
N ILE A 141 -12.35 4.76 15.47
CA ILE A 141 -12.32 5.98 16.27
C ILE A 141 -13.71 6.30 16.84
N LEU A 142 -14.76 6.16 16.04
CA LEU A 142 -16.14 6.40 16.50
C LEU A 142 -16.56 5.45 17.64
N ALA A 143 -16.07 4.21 17.63
CA ALA A 143 -16.35 3.23 18.67
C ALA A 143 -15.85 3.64 20.07
N ILE A 144 -14.88 4.57 20.15
CA ILE A 144 -14.39 5.16 21.39
C ILE A 144 -15.40 6.18 21.93
N SER A 145 -16.35 6.64 21.10
CA SER A 145 -17.29 7.77 21.35
C SER A 145 -16.54 9.04 21.74
N PRO A 146 -15.70 9.60 20.85
CA PRO A 146 -14.98 10.83 21.14
C PRO A 146 -15.93 12.02 21.14
N GLU A 147 -15.70 13.02 22.00
CA GLU A 147 -16.43 14.30 21.99
C GLU A 147 -15.84 15.29 20.98
N ILE A 148 -14.57 15.11 20.60
CA ILE A 148 -13.87 15.87 19.57
C ILE A 148 -13.32 14.91 18.53
N LEU A 149 -13.73 15.06 17.28
CA LEU A 149 -13.24 14.28 16.15
C LEU A 149 -12.32 15.14 15.27
N VAL A 150 -11.08 14.74 15.15
CA VAL A 150 -10.09 15.37 14.27
C VAL A 150 -9.92 14.50 13.03
N LEU A 151 -10.09 15.09 11.85
CA LEU A 151 -9.94 14.44 10.55
C LEU A 151 -8.77 15.09 9.81
N ASP A 152 -7.67 14.37 9.61
CA ASP A 152 -6.50 14.88 8.89
C ASP A 152 -6.51 14.37 7.44
N GLU A 153 -7.04 15.19 6.51
CA GLU A 153 -7.21 14.88 5.09
C GLU A 153 -7.86 13.49 4.82
N ALA A 154 -8.69 13.04 5.78
CA ALA A 154 -9.21 11.68 5.84
C ALA A 154 -10.12 11.28 4.66
N ILE A 155 -10.61 12.22 3.88
CA ILE A 155 -11.52 11.97 2.76
C ILE A 155 -10.94 12.33 1.39
N SER A 156 -9.72 12.86 1.32
CA SER A 156 -9.11 13.36 0.08
C SER A 156 -8.76 12.28 -0.94
N MET A 157 -8.56 11.03 -0.48
CA MET A 157 -8.18 9.88 -1.32
C MET A 157 -9.37 8.97 -1.67
N LEU A 158 -10.59 9.38 -1.35
CA LEU A 158 -11.78 8.56 -1.58
C LEU A 158 -12.36 8.82 -2.97
N ASP A 159 -12.98 7.77 -3.52
CA ASP A 159 -13.86 7.92 -4.67
C ASP A 159 -15.09 8.78 -4.30
N PRO A 160 -15.75 9.40 -5.29
CA PRO A 160 -16.86 10.34 -5.04
C PRO A 160 -18.00 9.76 -4.20
N GLU A 161 -18.35 8.48 -4.37
CA GLU A 161 -19.42 7.81 -3.65
C GLU A 161 -19.05 7.63 -2.17
N SER A 162 -17.89 7.03 -1.89
CA SER A 162 -17.39 6.86 -0.52
C SER A 162 -17.18 8.18 0.21
N ARG A 163 -16.77 9.23 -0.52
CA ARG A 163 -16.62 10.59 0.01
C ARG A 163 -17.95 11.17 0.43
N HIS A 164 -18.96 11.07 -0.44
CA HIS A 164 -20.32 11.55 -0.16
C HIS A 164 -20.90 10.90 1.11
N ASP A 165 -20.78 9.58 1.24
CA ASP A 165 -21.26 8.82 2.40
C ASP A 165 -20.65 9.33 3.71
N ILE A 166 -19.32 9.53 3.72
CA ILE A 166 -18.62 10.00 4.92
C ILE A 166 -19.03 11.46 5.25
N LEU A 167 -19.15 12.34 4.27
CA LEU A 167 -19.62 13.72 4.51
C LEU A 167 -21.03 13.75 5.07
N MET A 168 -21.95 12.93 4.55
CA MET A 168 -23.31 12.80 5.09
C MET A 168 -23.31 12.32 6.54
N PHE A 169 -22.44 11.35 6.85
CA PHE A 169 -22.25 10.89 8.23
C PHE A 169 -21.71 12.00 9.14
N LEU A 170 -20.69 12.76 8.72
CA LEU A 170 -20.13 13.86 9.50
C LEU A 170 -21.15 14.96 9.79
N ARG A 171 -22.01 15.32 8.81
CA ARG A 171 -23.12 16.23 9.00
C ARG A 171 -24.12 15.74 10.07
N TYR A 172 -24.47 14.45 9.99
CA TYR A 172 -25.35 13.85 11.00
C TYR A 172 -24.71 13.89 12.39
N TRP A 173 -23.44 13.53 12.49
CA TRP A 173 -22.70 13.47 13.74
C TRP A 173 -22.53 14.86 14.39
N HIS A 174 -22.28 15.89 13.57
CA HIS A 174 -22.24 17.29 13.99
C HIS A 174 -23.61 17.74 14.52
N LYS A 175 -24.70 17.42 13.81
CA LYS A 175 -26.08 17.74 14.27
C LYS A 175 -26.43 17.09 15.62
N CYS A 176 -25.77 16.03 15.99
CA CYS A 176 -25.88 15.42 17.33
C CYS A 176 -25.13 16.21 18.43
N GLY A 177 -24.53 17.36 18.13
CA GLY A 177 -23.85 18.24 19.06
C GLY A 177 -22.37 17.92 19.32
N ASN A 178 -21.76 17.09 18.48
CA ASN A 178 -20.35 16.74 18.59
C ASN A 178 -19.44 17.76 17.88
N THR A 179 -18.20 17.92 18.35
CA THR A 179 -17.22 18.85 17.81
C THR A 179 -16.39 18.19 16.73
N ILE A 180 -16.25 18.81 15.56
CA ILE A 180 -15.44 18.29 14.44
C ILE A 180 -14.35 19.31 14.08
N ILE A 181 -13.13 18.83 13.92
CA ILE A 181 -11.99 19.55 13.36
C ILE A 181 -11.58 18.84 12.08
N HIS A 182 -11.85 19.45 10.93
CA HIS A 182 -11.62 18.85 9.62
C HIS A 182 -10.49 19.56 8.89
N ILE A 183 -9.34 18.91 8.80
CA ILE A 183 -8.21 19.39 8.03
C ILE A 183 -8.41 18.95 6.58
N THR A 184 -8.43 19.93 5.69
CA THR A 184 -8.64 19.70 4.26
C THR A 184 -8.00 20.80 3.41
N HIS A 185 -7.65 20.44 2.18
CA HIS A 185 -7.30 21.41 1.14
C HIS A 185 -8.44 21.56 0.11
N ASP A 186 -9.58 20.91 0.36
CA ASP A 186 -10.71 20.86 -0.54
C ASP A 186 -11.79 21.86 -0.12
N ILE A 187 -12.07 22.82 -1.01
CA ILE A 187 -13.04 23.89 -0.77
C ILE A 187 -14.48 23.36 -0.65
N GLU A 188 -14.85 22.29 -1.35
CA GLU A 188 -16.19 21.71 -1.23
C GLU A 188 -16.49 21.26 0.21
N CYS A 189 -15.47 20.77 0.92
CA CYS A 189 -15.61 20.40 2.33
C CYS A 189 -15.80 21.63 3.25
N VAL A 190 -15.32 22.80 2.84
CA VAL A 190 -15.42 24.05 3.61
C VAL A 190 -16.84 24.63 3.54
N GLU A 191 -17.61 24.33 2.52
CA GLU A 191 -19.00 24.77 2.40
C GLU A 191 -19.91 24.21 3.51
N GLU A 192 -19.49 23.12 4.14
CA GLU A 192 -20.29 22.38 5.13
C GLU A 192 -19.98 22.75 6.58
N VAL A 193 -18.96 23.58 6.84
CA VAL A 193 -18.50 23.88 8.18
C VAL A 193 -19.07 25.19 8.73
N ASP A 194 -18.95 25.41 10.05
CA ASP A 194 -19.34 26.68 10.69
C ASP A 194 -18.22 27.70 10.64
N ASN A 195 -16.99 27.26 10.94
CA ASN A 195 -15.82 28.11 11.07
C ASN A 195 -14.65 27.61 10.21
N VAL A 196 -13.78 28.53 9.81
CA VAL A 196 -12.61 28.26 9.00
C VAL A 196 -11.37 28.87 9.66
N ILE A 197 -10.29 28.07 9.69
CA ILE A 197 -8.94 28.49 10.08
C ILE A 197 -8.04 28.32 8.87
N GLY A 198 -7.55 29.41 8.30
CA GLY A 198 -6.64 29.41 7.16
C GLY A 198 -5.18 29.39 7.64
N MET A 199 -4.38 28.41 7.17
CA MET A 199 -2.96 28.29 7.52
C MET A 199 -2.06 28.44 6.31
N GLU A 200 -1.00 29.24 6.46
CA GLU A 200 0.06 29.42 5.47
C GLU A 200 1.43 29.51 6.16
N SER A 201 2.40 28.71 5.71
CA SER A 201 3.78 28.73 6.24
C SER A 201 3.89 28.68 7.76
N GLY A 202 3.07 27.85 8.40
CA GLY A 202 3.05 27.67 9.85
C GLY A 202 2.27 28.72 10.66
N LYS A 203 1.64 29.69 9.98
CA LYS A 203 0.89 30.78 10.62
C LYS A 203 -0.58 30.75 10.20
N VAL A 204 -1.44 31.32 11.05
CA VAL A 204 -2.85 31.52 10.75
C VAL A 204 -2.99 32.85 9.98
N PHE A 205 -3.53 32.79 8.75
CA PHE A 205 -3.83 33.99 7.96
C PHE A 205 -5.31 34.39 8.05
N PHE A 206 -6.18 33.44 8.42
CA PHE A 206 -7.62 33.68 8.58
C PHE A 206 -8.17 32.85 9.75
N TYR A 207 -9.05 33.45 10.54
CA TYR A 207 -9.85 32.78 11.57
C TYR A 207 -11.22 33.46 11.66
N GLY A 208 -12.29 32.72 11.38
CA GLY A 208 -13.64 33.25 11.40
C GLY A 208 -14.69 32.31 10.83
N THR A 209 -15.88 32.82 10.59
CA THR A 209 -16.98 32.04 10.00
C THR A 209 -16.72 31.72 8.53
N LYS A 210 -17.35 30.66 8.02
CA LYS A 210 -17.25 30.30 6.60
C LYS A 210 -17.70 31.45 5.67
N ASN A 211 -18.76 32.18 6.04
CA ASN A 211 -19.28 33.29 5.24
C ASN A 211 -18.24 34.41 5.10
N ALA A 212 -17.54 34.75 6.19
CA ALA A 212 -16.45 35.71 6.16
C ALA A 212 -15.26 35.24 5.31
N PHE A 213 -14.99 33.92 5.34
CA PHE A 213 -13.93 33.32 4.52
C PHE A 213 -14.22 33.43 3.01
N PHE A 214 -15.45 33.09 2.58
CA PHE A 214 -15.86 33.13 1.18
C PHE A 214 -16.13 34.55 0.66
N SER A 215 -16.36 35.54 1.54
CA SER A 215 -16.53 36.94 1.16
C SER A 215 -15.25 37.58 0.62
N ASP A 216 -14.06 37.00 0.92
CA ASP A 216 -12.77 37.46 0.41
C ASP A 216 -12.24 36.44 -0.62
N GLU A 217 -12.29 36.82 -1.90
CA GLU A 217 -11.80 35.99 -3.00
C GLU A 217 -10.30 35.63 -2.85
N GLN A 218 -9.49 36.47 -2.19
CA GLN A 218 -8.08 36.18 -1.95
C GLN A 218 -7.90 34.95 -1.05
N ASN A 219 -8.75 34.76 -0.05
CA ASN A 219 -8.72 33.58 0.81
C ASN A 219 -9.02 32.30 0.02
N VAL A 220 -10.00 32.38 -0.87
CA VAL A 220 -10.39 31.27 -1.75
C VAL A 220 -9.26 30.94 -2.74
N MET A 221 -8.68 31.95 -3.38
CA MET A 221 -7.58 31.79 -4.33
C MET A 221 -6.32 31.17 -3.69
N ARG A 222 -6.00 31.52 -2.43
CA ARG A 222 -4.87 30.91 -1.70
C ARG A 222 -4.99 29.41 -1.54
N ILE A 223 -6.22 28.87 -1.53
CA ILE A 223 -6.47 27.42 -1.35
C ILE A 223 -6.77 26.76 -2.69
N LYS A 224 -7.65 27.35 -3.52
CA LYS A 224 -8.09 26.78 -4.79
C LYS A 224 -7.01 26.83 -5.87
N GLY A 225 -6.12 27.82 -5.80
CA GLY A 225 -5.13 28.08 -6.84
C GLY A 225 -5.79 28.55 -8.15
N GLU A 226 -5.00 28.59 -9.22
CA GLU A 226 -5.48 28.94 -10.55
C GLU A 226 -6.39 27.83 -11.11
N SER A 227 -7.45 28.21 -11.82
CA SER A 227 -8.30 27.27 -12.55
C SER A 227 -7.53 26.58 -13.68
N ILE A 228 -7.80 25.31 -13.89
CA ILE A 228 -7.21 24.54 -14.97
C ILE A 228 -8.02 24.81 -16.24
N PRO A 229 -7.38 25.18 -17.38
CA PRO A 229 -8.11 25.41 -18.63
C PRO A 229 -8.66 24.09 -19.18
N CYS A 230 -9.89 24.13 -19.66
CA CYS A 230 -10.51 23.03 -20.38
C CYS A 230 -9.95 22.97 -21.80
N VAL A 231 -9.62 21.77 -22.31
CA VAL A 231 -9.10 21.54 -23.67
C VAL A 231 -10.19 20.98 -24.58
N ASP A 232 -10.25 21.48 -25.79
CA ASP A 232 -11.19 20.96 -26.81
C ASP A 232 -10.70 19.60 -27.36
N LYS A 233 -11.36 18.53 -26.93
CA LYS A 233 -11.06 17.14 -27.32
C LYS A 233 -11.32 16.86 -28.82
N SER A 234 -12.06 17.73 -29.51
CA SER A 234 -12.33 17.57 -30.94
C SER A 234 -11.10 17.73 -31.82
N LEU A 235 -10.11 18.51 -31.38
CA LEU A 235 -8.88 18.79 -32.12
C LEU A 235 -8.05 17.53 -32.40
N LEU A 236 -7.85 16.69 -31.38
CA LEU A 236 -7.11 15.44 -31.55
C LEU A 236 -7.91 14.45 -32.42
N ARG A 237 -9.22 14.36 -32.22
CA ARG A 237 -10.12 13.52 -33.00
C ARG A 237 -10.06 13.90 -34.48
N THR A 238 -10.15 15.19 -34.81
CA THR A 238 -10.05 15.69 -36.19
C THR A 238 -8.68 15.37 -36.80
N LYS A 239 -7.59 15.51 -36.06
CA LYS A 239 -6.24 15.12 -36.53
C LYS A 239 -6.12 13.63 -36.79
N ALA A 240 -6.69 12.80 -35.91
CA ALA A 240 -6.68 11.34 -36.05
C ALA A 240 -7.52 10.86 -37.28
N GLU A 241 -8.73 11.42 -37.44
CA GLU A 241 -9.61 11.12 -38.58
C GLU A 241 -8.98 11.58 -39.90
N ALA A 242 -8.21 12.67 -39.90
CA ALA A 242 -7.48 13.13 -41.09
C ALA A 242 -6.18 12.33 -41.40
N GLY A 243 -5.86 11.28 -40.59
CA GLY A 243 -4.63 10.48 -40.76
C GLY A 243 -3.34 11.25 -40.49
N LYS A 244 -3.41 12.38 -39.75
CA LYS A 244 -2.27 13.22 -39.40
C LYS A 244 -1.70 12.93 -38.00
N ALA A 245 -2.37 12.09 -37.21
CA ALA A 245 -1.91 11.69 -35.89
C ALA A 245 -1.04 10.43 -35.99
N GLU A 246 0.20 10.52 -35.54
CA GLU A 246 1.12 9.39 -35.50
C GLU A 246 0.84 8.52 -34.27
N VAL A 247 0.67 7.21 -34.47
CA VAL A 247 0.47 6.24 -33.38
C VAL A 247 1.81 5.96 -32.71
N SER A 248 1.90 6.16 -31.42
CA SER A 248 3.08 5.87 -30.60
C SER A 248 2.99 4.53 -29.89
N LEU A 249 1.78 4.14 -29.46
CA LEU A 249 1.50 2.87 -28.79
C LEU A 249 0.17 2.34 -29.27
N SER A 250 0.13 1.04 -29.54
CA SER A 250 -1.08 0.32 -29.97
C SER A 250 -1.30 -0.88 -29.04
N ALA A 251 -2.46 -0.96 -28.45
CA ALA A 251 -2.95 -2.12 -27.70
C ALA A 251 -4.07 -2.80 -28.50
N ARG A 252 -3.97 -4.12 -28.68
CA ARG A 252 -4.95 -4.91 -29.43
C ARG A 252 -5.30 -6.18 -28.69
N ASN A 253 -6.59 -6.43 -28.53
CA ASN A 253 -7.14 -7.60 -27.84
C ASN A 253 -6.44 -7.85 -26.50
N LEU A 254 -6.20 -6.77 -25.74
CA LEU A 254 -5.47 -6.83 -24.49
C LEU A 254 -6.34 -7.51 -23.44
N ASN A 255 -5.89 -8.69 -23.00
CA ASN A 255 -6.58 -9.51 -22.01
C ASN A 255 -5.65 -9.84 -20.84
N PHE A 256 -6.13 -9.69 -19.62
CA PHE A 256 -5.34 -10.03 -18.44
C PHE A 256 -6.22 -10.47 -17.27
N ARG A 257 -5.75 -11.49 -16.56
CA ARG A 257 -6.39 -11.99 -15.32
C ARG A 257 -5.35 -12.26 -14.25
N TYR A 258 -5.61 -11.78 -13.05
CA TYR A 258 -4.87 -12.22 -11.87
C TYR A 258 -5.27 -13.65 -11.50
N ASN A 259 -4.31 -14.55 -11.29
CA ASN A 259 -4.54 -15.99 -11.10
C ASN A 259 -5.44 -16.37 -9.90
N ASN A 260 -5.70 -15.45 -8.96
CA ASN A 260 -6.35 -15.72 -7.68
C ASN A 260 -7.59 -14.86 -7.41
N PHE A 261 -8.09 -14.08 -8.39
CA PHE A 261 -9.22 -13.17 -8.15
C PHE A 261 -10.49 -13.60 -8.87
N SER A 262 -11.63 -13.25 -8.27
CA SER A 262 -12.96 -13.43 -8.84
C SER A 262 -13.07 -12.81 -10.24
N GLU A 263 -14.07 -13.22 -11.02
CA GLU A 263 -14.31 -12.75 -12.40
C GLU A 263 -14.37 -11.22 -12.56
N LYS A 264 -14.59 -10.47 -11.50
CA LYS A 264 -14.71 -9.01 -11.52
C LYS A 264 -13.40 -8.25 -11.81
N ASN A 265 -12.22 -8.85 -11.62
CA ASN A 265 -10.92 -8.18 -11.79
C ASN A 265 -10.18 -8.65 -13.04
N GLN A 266 -10.80 -8.58 -14.20
CA GLN A 266 -10.23 -8.98 -15.49
C GLN A 266 -10.18 -7.78 -16.42
N ILE A 267 -9.07 -7.65 -17.16
CA ILE A 267 -9.02 -6.81 -18.36
C ILE A 267 -9.52 -7.67 -19.52
N ARG A 268 -10.46 -7.17 -20.28
CA ARG A 268 -11.10 -7.91 -21.36
C ARG A 268 -11.12 -7.08 -22.63
N ASP A 269 -10.50 -7.64 -23.67
CA ASP A 269 -10.58 -7.19 -25.06
C ASP A 269 -10.39 -5.67 -25.26
N LEU A 270 -9.38 -5.09 -24.59
CA LEU A 270 -9.07 -3.68 -24.73
C LEU A 270 -8.37 -3.42 -26.07
N ASN A 271 -8.90 -2.45 -26.81
CA ASN A 271 -8.39 -2.02 -28.12
C ASN A 271 -8.31 -0.49 -28.13
N PHE A 272 -7.11 0.06 -28.18
CA PHE A 272 -6.88 1.51 -28.29
C PHE A 272 -5.48 1.83 -28.81
N ASP A 273 -5.32 3.03 -29.36
CA ASP A 273 -4.05 3.60 -29.77
C ASP A 273 -3.74 4.85 -28.95
N LEU A 274 -2.47 5.14 -28.67
CA LEU A 274 -2.02 6.41 -28.14
C LEU A 274 -1.26 7.16 -29.22
N TYR A 275 -1.46 8.48 -29.27
CA TYR A 275 -0.90 9.33 -30.32
C TYR A 275 0.26 10.16 -29.80
N LYS A 276 1.27 10.35 -30.66
CA LYS A 276 2.44 11.19 -30.38
C LYS A 276 2.01 12.64 -30.12
N GLY A 277 2.62 13.26 -29.09
CA GLY A 277 2.31 14.63 -28.72
C GLY A 277 0.90 14.82 -28.16
N SER A 278 0.28 13.77 -27.59
CA SER A 278 -1.04 13.87 -26.98
C SER A 278 -1.01 13.58 -25.48
N LEU A 279 -1.87 14.25 -24.76
CA LEU A 279 -2.17 14.02 -23.35
C LEU A 279 -3.50 13.28 -23.24
N THR A 280 -3.46 12.02 -22.85
CA THR A 280 -4.66 11.15 -22.72
C THR A 280 -4.96 10.86 -21.26
N ALA A 281 -6.20 11.07 -20.84
CA ALA A 281 -6.70 10.69 -19.52
C ALA A 281 -7.37 9.30 -19.56
N LEU A 282 -7.02 8.45 -18.60
CA LEU A 282 -7.65 7.15 -18.35
C LEU A 282 -8.51 7.27 -17.10
N THR A 283 -9.84 7.33 -17.27
CA THR A 283 -10.79 7.56 -16.19
C THR A 283 -11.61 6.34 -15.85
N GLY A 284 -12.29 6.34 -14.71
CA GLY A 284 -13.17 5.27 -14.25
C GLY A 284 -13.14 5.08 -12.74
N PRO A 285 -14.06 4.28 -12.18
CA PRO A 285 -14.16 4.04 -10.75
C PRO A 285 -12.90 3.34 -10.18
N SER A 286 -12.77 3.37 -8.85
CA SER A 286 -11.72 2.62 -8.17
C SER A 286 -11.91 1.12 -8.40
N GLY A 287 -10.83 0.42 -8.78
CA GLY A 287 -10.90 -1.01 -9.12
C GLY A 287 -11.31 -1.32 -10.56
N ALA A 288 -11.57 -0.32 -11.41
CA ALA A 288 -11.89 -0.53 -12.83
C ALA A 288 -10.75 -1.15 -13.67
N GLY A 289 -9.50 -1.19 -13.14
CA GLY A 289 -8.35 -1.78 -13.81
C GLY A 289 -7.34 -0.78 -14.37
N LYS A 290 -7.47 0.53 -14.09
CA LYS A 290 -6.58 1.60 -14.60
C LYS A 290 -5.10 1.32 -14.36
N SER A 291 -4.69 1.10 -13.11
CA SER A 291 -3.29 0.80 -12.76
C SER A 291 -2.81 -0.52 -13.40
N THR A 292 -3.68 -1.51 -13.52
CA THR A 292 -3.37 -2.79 -14.19
C THR A 292 -3.05 -2.57 -15.68
N ILE A 293 -3.83 -1.72 -16.35
CA ILE A 293 -3.58 -1.35 -17.76
C ILE A 293 -2.21 -0.66 -17.89
N LEU A 294 -1.90 0.33 -17.04
CA LEU A 294 -0.62 1.01 -17.06
C LEU A 294 0.56 0.06 -16.81
N GLU A 295 0.41 -0.89 -15.88
CA GLU A 295 1.42 -1.93 -15.62
C GLU A 295 1.61 -2.90 -16.80
N LEU A 296 0.53 -3.25 -17.52
CA LEU A 296 0.59 -4.04 -18.74
C LEU A 296 1.33 -3.30 -19.85
N LEU A 297 0.97 -2.04 -20.11
CA LEU A 297 1.61 -1.20 -21.12
C LEU A 297 3.10 -1.01 -20.88
N CYS A 298 3.52 -0.95 -19.63
CA CYS A 298 4.91 -0.82 -19.21
C CYS A 298 5.69 -2.16 -19.19
N GLY A 299 5.00 -3.31 -19.37
CA GLY A 299 5.61 -4.66 -19.35
C GLY A 299 5.96 -5.18 -17.95
N LEU A 300 5.33 -4.66 -16.89
CA LEU A 300 5.45 -5.19 -15.53
C LEU A 300 4.57 -6.42 -15.29
N LEU A 301 3.53 -6.59 -16.11
CA LEU A 301 2.64 -7.73 -16.12
C LEU A 301 2.77 -8.50 -17.43
N GLU A 302 2.54 -9.82 -17.37
CA GLU A 302 2.55 -10.68 -18.57
C GLU A 302 1.26 -10.48 -19.35
N CYS A 303 1.36 -10.14 -20.62
CA CYS A 303 0.28 -10.16 -21.59
C CYS A 303 0.59 -11.19 -22.71
N GLY A 304 -0.39 -11.46 -23.57
CA GLY A 304 -0.18 -12.31 -24.75
C GLY A 304 0.76 -11.67 -25.76
N GLU A 305 1.32 -12.50 -26.65
CA GLU A 305 2.19 -12.03 -27.73
C GLU A 305 1.43 -11.09 -28.65
N ASN A 306 2.11 -10.09 -29.19
CA ASN A 306 1.56 -9.11 -30.15
C ASN A 306 0.40 -8.24 -29.65
N GLN A 307 0.09 -8.24 -28.33
CA GLN A 307 -1.01 -7.42 -27.81
C GLN A 307 -0.62 -5.95 -27.61
N ILE A 308 0.66 -5.63 -27.40
CA ILE A 308 1.15 -4.27 -27.18
C ILE A 308 2.34 -4.01 -28.12
N LYS A 309 2.23 -2.93 -28.91
CA LYS A 309 3.30 -2.44 -29.78
C LYS A 309 3.50 -0.95 -29.55
N ALA A 310 4.75 -0.49 -29.51
CA ALA A 310 5.07 0.91 -29.27
C ALA A 310 6.34 1.35 -30.01
N ILE A 311 6.56 2.65 -30.18
CA ILE A 311 7.77 3.22 -30.78
C ILE A 311 9.00 3.08 -29.87
N SER A 312 8.78 3.24 -28.55
CA SER A 312 9.78 3.07 -27.51
C SER A 312 9.15 2.42 -26.28
N ARG A 313 9.97 1.89 -25.36
CA ARG A 313 9.44 1.26 -24.14
C ARG A 313 8.81 2.32 -23.24
N PRO A 314 7.52 2.16 -22.88
CA PRO A 314 6.85 3.07 -21.97
C PRO A 314 7.48 3.04 -20.57
N VAL A 315 7.52 4.20 -19.91
CA VAL A 315 7.95 4.34 -18.51
C VAL A 315 6.75 4.75 -17.65
N LEU A 316 6.70 4.29 -16.41
CA LEU A 316 5.55 4.48 -15.51
C LEU A 316 5.97 5.16 -14.21
N ALA A 317 5.37 6.31 -13.91
CA ALA A 317 5.38 6.91 -12.59
C ALA A 317 4.23 6.31 -11.75
N GLN A 318 4.58 5.61 -10.67
CA GLN A 318 3.61 4.87 -9.84
C GLN A 318 2.86 5.80 -8.88
N GLN A 319 1.68 5.36 -8.42
CA GLN A 319 0.84 6.09 -7.46
C GLN A 319 1.56 6.36 -6.12
N ASN A 320 2.33 5.41 -5.58
CA ASN A 320 3.05 5.59 -4.32
C ASN A 320 4.45 6.18 -4.56
N ALA A 321 4.57 7.50 -4.46
CA ALA A 321 5.81 8.21 -4.70
C ALA A 321 6.90 7.89 -3.66
N SER A 322 6.55 7.78 -2.38
CA SER A 322 7.54 7.51 -1.31
C SER A 322 8.15 6.11 -1.42
N ALA A 323 7.42 5.13 -1.94
CA ALA A 323 7.95 3.81 -2.24
C ALA A 323 8.81 3.77 -3.51
N ALA A 324 8.73 4.81 -4.34
CA ALA A 324 9.52 4.90 -5.56
C ALA A 324 10.93 5.50 -5.33
N LEU A 325 11.18 6.07 -4.15
CA LEU A 325 12.44 6.73 -3.79
C LEU A 325 13.29 5.81 -2.92
N PHE A 326 14.56 5.67 -3.26
CA PHE A 326 15.46 4.73 -2.56
C PHE A 326 16.89 5.24 -2.35
N GLU A 327 17.33 6.30 -3.05
CA GLU A 327 18.62 6.92 -2.80
C GLU A 327 18.53 7.99 -1.71
N PRO A 328 19.61 8.20 -0.91
CA PRO A 328 19.59 9.19 0.18
C PRO A 328 19.44 10.62 -0.29
N PHE A 329 20.02 10.99 -1.45
CA PHE A 329 19.99 12.35 -1.99
C PHE A 329 19.15 12.43 -3.25
N ALA A 330 18.45 13.56 -3.41
CA ALA A 330 17.50 13.77 -4.50
C ALA A 330 18.13 13.63 -5.89
N ALA A 331 19.32 14.23 -6.11
CA ALA A 331 20.00 14.12 -7.38
C ALA A 331 20.45 12.68 -7.69
N ASP A 332 20.88 11.93 -6.69
CA ASP A 332 21.28 10.52 -6.86
C ASP A 332 20.11 9.64 -7.21
N ASP A 333 18.94 9.86 -6.61
CA ASP A 333 17.72 9.12 -6.93
C ASP A 333 17.30 9.35 -8.39
N VAL A 334 17.33 10.59 -8.87
CA VAL A 334 17.04 10.91 -10.28
C VAL A 334 18.10 10.32 -11.22
N ALA A 335 19.38 10.35 -10.83
CA ALA A 335 20.50 9.82 -11.61
C ALA A 335 20.48 8.29 -11.74
N PHE A 336 19.80 7.58 -10.87
CA PHE A 336 19.84 6.10 -10.79
C PHE A 336 19.45 5.43 -12.12
N GLY A 337 18.34 5.86 -12.73
CA GLY A 337 17.87 5.29 -14.00
C GLY A 337 18.85 5.49 -15.17
N PRO A 338 19.27 6.72 -15.45
CA PRO A 338 20.28 6.99 -16.47
C PRO A 338 21.61 6.27 -16.23
N ARG A 339 22.10 6.18 -14.98
CA ARG A 339 23.30 5.39 -14.63
C ARG A 339 23.17 3.92 -15.03
N ASN A 340 22.01 3.31 -14.85
CA ASN A 340 21.74 1.93 -15.26
C ASN A 340 21.73 1.77 -16.80
N LYS A 341 21.44 2.85 -17.54
CA LYS A 341 21.55 2.92 -19.00
C LYS A 341 22.99 3.23 -19.48
N GLY A 342 23.95 3.41 -18.56
CA GLY A 342 25.34 3.70 -18.88
C GLY A 342 25.66 5.18 -19.11
N VAL A 343 24.76 6.10 -18.80
CA VAL A 343 25.01 7.55 -18.88
C VAL A 343 25.84 7.97 -17.66
N CYS A 344 26.96 8.65 -17.89
CA CYS A 344 27.91 9.08 -16.84
C CYS A 344 28.45 10.48 -17.11
N GLY A 345 29.04 11.12 -16.08
CA GLY A 345 29.75 12.40 -16.20
C GLY A 345 28.84 13.61 -16.46
N ALA A 346 29.30 14.54 -17.29
CA ALA A 346 28.58 15.78 -17.58
C ALA A 346 27.19 15.58 -18.21
N PRO A 347 26.98 14.67 -19.20
CA PRO A 347 25.66 14.37 -19.73
C PRO A 347 24.66 13.90 -18.69
N LEU A 348 25.13 13.10 -17.70
CA LEU A 348 24.28 12.66 -16.60
C LEU A 348 23.81 13.82 -15.74
N LYS A 349 24.71 14.74 -15.36
CA LYS A 349 24.41 15.92 -14.55
C LYS A 349 23.41 16.82 -15.25
N GLU A 350 23.57 17.05 -16.55
CA GLU A 350 22.67 17.86 -17.35
C GLU A 350 21.27 17.25 -17.45
N LEU A 351 21.18 15.94 -17.69
CA LEU A 351 19.93 15.21 -17.74
C LEU A 351 19.19 15.24 -16.40
N VAL A 352 19.90 15.05 -15.29
CA VAL A 352 19.34 15.12 -13.94
C VAL A 352 18.81 16.52 -13.65
N LYS A 353 19.60 17.55 -13.97
CA LYS A 353 19.20 18.96 -13.80
C LYS A 353 17.92 19.26 -14.59
N LYS A 354 17.91 18.94 -15.90
CA LYS A 354 16.74 19.13 -16.76
C LYS A 354 15.50 18.42 -16.21
N SER A 355 15.64 17.19 -15.75
CA SER A 355 14.51 16.38 -15.26
C SER A 355 13.96 16.91 -13.92
N MET A 356 14.84 17.39 -13.02
CA MET A 356 14.44 18.00 -11.75
C MET A 356 13.75 19.35 -11.99
N ASP A 357 14.30 20.19 -12.84
CA ASP A 357 13.74 21.50 -13.18
C ASP A 357 12.36 21.35 -13.88
N CYS A 358 12.23 20.37 -14.78
CA CYS A 358 10.94 20.03 -15.42
C CYS A 358 9.88 19.60 -14.38
N ALA A 359 10.28 18.88 -13.33
CA ALA A 359 9.40 18.51 -12.24
C ALA A 359 9.19 19.61 -11.18
N ALA A 360 9.57 20.85 -11.48
CA ALA A 360 9.50 22.01 -10.57
C ALA A 360 10.28 21.81 -9.25
N LEU A 361 11.43 21.13 -9.33
CA LEU A 361 12.40 20.96 -8.26
C LEU A 361 13.75 21.57 -8.70
N PRO A 362 14.00 22.88 -8.49
CA PRO A 362 15.24 23.52 -8.90
C PRO A 362 16.47 22.75 -8.42
N PHE A 363 17.34 22.35 -9.36
CA PHE A 363 18.48 21.48 -9.07
C PHE A 363 19.37 22.05 -7.98
N GLU A 364 19.69 23.34 -8.04
CA GLU A 364 20.61 24.00 -7.11
C GLU A 364 20.10 23.99 -5.65
N GLU A 365 18.78 23.90 -5.46
CA GLU A 365 18.16 23.89 -4.14
C GLU A 365 17.94 22.47 -3.60
N PHE A 366 17.59 21.52 -4.48
CA PHE A 366 17.10 20.19 -4.07
C PHE A 366 18.12 19.08 -4.25
N ALA A 367 19.18 19.23 -5.04
CA ALA A 367 20.09 18.15 -5.41
C ALA A 367 20.66 17.38 -4.22
N GLU A 368 21.09 18.10 -3.17
CA GLU A 368 21.72 17.55 -1.97
C GLU A 368 20.74 17.32 -0.81
N ARG A 369 19.44 17.59 -1.01
CA ARG A 369 18.45 17.35 0.03
C ARG A 369 18.23 15.86 0.23
N ASN A 370 18.04 15.49 1.49
CA ASN A 370 17.69 14.09 1.84
C ASN A 370 16.30 13.76 1.29
N THR A 371 16.22 12.73 0.46
CA THR A 371 15.01 12.27 -0.23
C THR A 371 13.85 11.98 0.74
N PHE A 372 14.16 11.41 1.91
CA PHE A 372 13.17 11.02 2.90
C PHE A 372 12.72 12.16 3.83
N ALA A 373 13.42 13.32 3.78
CA ALA A 373 13.05 14.53 4.51
C ALA A 373 12.16 15.47 3.70
N LEU A 374 11.95 15.20 2.40
CA LEU A 374 11.06 15.96 1.52
C LEU A 374 9.60 15.82 1.94
N SER A 375 8.80 16.85 1.65
CA SER A 375 7.33 16.77 1.78
C SER A 375 6.73 15.77 0.78
N GLY A 376 5.51 15.29 1.02
CA GLY A 376 4.85 14.35 0.12
C GLY A 376 4.73 14.85 -1.33
N GLY A 377 4.45 16.14 -1.53
CA GLY A 377 4.40 16.75 -2.86
C GLY A 377 5.78 16.84 -3.53
N GLU A 378 6.83 17.17 -2.77
CA GLU A 378 8.22 17.20 -3.27
C GLU A 378 8.69 15.77 -3.61
N GLN A 379 8.38 14.76 -2.76
CA GLN A 379 8.69 13.36 -3.06
C GLN A 379 7.98 12.88 -4.33
N ARG A 380 6.73 13.32 -4.55
CA ARG A 380 5.98 13.00 -5.77
C ARG A 380 6.68 13.57 -7.00
N ARG A 381 7.04 14.85 -6.98
CA ARG A 381 7.75 15.48 -8.07
C ARG A 381 9.13 14.87 -8.30
N LEU A 382 9.85 14.51 -7.24
CA LEU A 382 11.14 13.83 -7.35
C LEU A 382 11.02 12.44 -8.01
N SER A 383 10.02 11.65 -7.60
CA SER A 383 9.72 10.37 -8.23
C SER A 383 9.44 10.52 -9.73
N ILE A 384 8.68 11.55 -10.12
CA ILE A 384 8.42 11.88 -11.52
C ILE A 384 9.72 12.27 -12.23
N ALA A 385 10.54 13.14 -11.64
CA ALA A 385 11.84 13.53 -12.21
C ALA A 385 12.73 12.32 -12.51
N GLY A 386 12.77 11.32 -11.60
CA GLY A 386 13.51 10.08 -11.81
C GLY A 386 12.99 9.21 -12.98
N ILE A 387 11.70 9.34 -13.32
CA ILE A 387 11.10 8.66 -14.48
C ILE A 387 11.38 9.48 -15.77
N LEU A 388 11.27 10.81 -15.72
CA LEU A 388 11.58 11.69 -16.85
C LEU A 388 13.03 11.60 -17.28
N ALA A 389 13.95 11.39 -16.33
CA ALA A 389 15.37 11.18 -16.61
C ALA A 389 15.67 9.91 -17.45
N LEU A 390 14.72 8.98 -17.58
CA LEU A 390 14.84 7.84 -18.50
C LEU A 390 14.71 8.22 -19.98
N ASP A 391 14.23 9.43 -20.26
CA ASP A 391 14.06 10.02 -21.59
C ASP A 391 13.33 9.10 -22.57
N SER A 392 12.14 8.63 -22.17
CA SER A 392 11.25 7.86 -23.02
C SER A 392 10.28 8.75 -23.79
N ASP A 393 9.91 8.34 -25.00
CA ASP A 393 8.88 9.02 -25.81
C ASP A 393 7.46 8.80 -25.25
N ILE A 394 7.26 7.74 -24.44
CA ILE A 394 5.96 7.38 -23.88
C ILE A 394 6.06 7.37 -22.35
N VAL A 395 5.32 8.27 -21.71
CA VAL A 395 5.31 8.43 -20.26
C VAL A 395 3.92 8.16 -19.71
N LEU A 396 3.85 7.22 -18.79
CA LEU A 396 2.62 6.80 -18.13
C LEU A 396 2.63 7.30 -16.68
N PHE A 397 1.49 7.78 -16.18
CA PHE A 397 1.33 8.25 -14.81
C PHE A 397 0.14 7.58 -14.15
N ASP A 398 0.36 6.97 -12.99
CA ASP A 398 -0.72 6.38 -12.20
C ASP A 398 -1.12 7.34 -11.07
N GLU A 399 -2.30 7.96 -11.22
CA GLU A 399 -2.86 8.97 -10.31
C GLU A 399 -1.82 10.03 -9.86
N PRO A 400 -1.19 10.78 -10.79
CA PRO A 400 -0.04 11.64 -10.48
C PRO A 400 -0.36 12.78 -9.50
N THR A 401 -1.62 13.16 -9.39
CA THR A 401 -2.13 14.30 -8.60
C THR A 401 -2.82 13.90 -7.31
N ALA A 402 -2.91 12.59 -7.00
CA ALA A 402 -3.58 12.09 -5.80
C ALA A 402 -2.93 12.67 -4.53
N ALA A 403 -3.76 13.12 -3.58
CA ALA A 403 -3.35 13.73 -2.30
C ALA A 403 -2.46 14.98 -2.41
N LEU A 404 -2.52 15.68 -3.53
CA LEU A 404 -1.83 16.95 -3.71
C LEU A 404 -2.79 18.13 -3.54
N ASP A 405 -2.27 19.22 -2.99
CA ASP A 405 -2.95 20.51 -3.00
C ASP A 405 -3.09 21.05 -4.43
N SER A 406 -3.95 22.05 -4.59
CA SER A 406 -4.26 22.65 -5.89
C SER A 406 -3.02 23.21 -6.59
N TYR A 407 -2.08 23.80 -5.86
CA TYR A 407 -0.86 24.34 -6.43
C TYR A 407 0.06 23.25 -7.00
N SER A 408 0.36 22.23 -6.20
CA SER A 408 1.19 21.09 -6.62
C SER A 408 0.53 20.28 -7.75
N ARG A 409 -0.81 20.13 -7.69
CA ARG A 409 -1.61 19.52 -8.75
C ARG A 409 -1.44 20.26 -10.08
N ASN A 410 -1.62 21.57 -10.07
CA ASN A 410 -1.52 22.39 -11.27
C ASN A 410 -0.11 22.35 -11.87
N GLN A 411 0.93 22.31 -11.04
CA GLN A 411 2.30 22.16 -11.54
C GLN A 411 2.50 20.83 -12.28
N ILE A 412 1.98 19.71 -11.74
CA ILE A 412 2.09 18.40 -12.41
C ILE A 412 1.29 18.38 -13.71
N LEU A 413 0.08 18.96 -13.74
CA LEU A 413 -0.72 19.03 -14.96
C LEU A 413 -0.04 19.89 -16.03
N LYS A 414 0.49 21.07 -15.66
CA LYS A 414 1.28 21.93 -16.57
C LYS A 414 2.52 21.18 -17.10
N MET A 415 3.23 20.45 -16.26
CA MET A 415 4.36 19.62 -16.66
C MET A 415 3.94 18.52 -17.66
N MET A 416 2.86 17.79 -17.40
CA MET A 416 2.37 16.75 -18.33
C MET A 416 1.97 17.35 -19.68
N ARG A 417 1.37 18.56 -19.69
CA ARG A 417 1.06 19.29 -20.92
C ARG A 417 2.33 19.66 -21.68
N SER A 418 3.33 20.24 -20.98
CA SER A 418 4.62 20.58 -21.61
C SER A 418 5.29 19.38 -22.26
N LEU A 419 5.25 18.20 -21.62
CA LEU A 419 5.77 16.96 -22.20
C LEU A 419 5.03 16.57 -23.49
N ALA A 420 3.70 16.70 -23.52
CA ALA A 420 2.91 16.42 -24.70
C ALA A 420 3.22 17.44 -25.82
N ASP A 421 3.35 18.72 -25.49
CA ASP A 421 3.70 19.80 -26.44
C ASP A 421 5.12 19.63 -27.00
N GLU A 422 6.05 19.03 -26.23
CA GLU A 422 7.39 18.63 -26.68
C GLU A 422 7.36 17.39 -27.60
N GLY A 423 6.18 16.81 -27.86
CA GLY A 423 5.99 15.67 -28.74
C GLY A 423 6.04 14.31 -28.05
N LYS A 424 6.12 14.23 -26.73
CA LYS A 424 6.02 12.98 -25.99
C LYS A 424 4.56 12.53 -25.91
N THR A 425 4.33 11.22 -25.80
CA THR A 425 3.01 10.64 -25.59
C THR A 425 2.78 10.48 -24.10
N VAL A 426 1.73 11.09 -23.58
CA VAL A 426 1.41 11.07 -22.15
C VAL A 426 0.07 10.41 -21.89
N LEU A 427 0.04 9.37 -21.05
CA LEU A 427 -1.18 8.75 -20.54
C LEU A 427 -1.18 8.82 -19.03
N PHE A 428 -2.25 9.35 -18.43
CA PHE A 428 -2.38 9.40 -16.99
C PHE A 428 -3.72 8.88 -16.50
N SER A 429 -3.73 8.16 -15.38
CA SER A 429 -4.96 7.76 -14.73
C SER A 429 -5.45 8.84 -13.77
N THR A 430 -6.75 9.05 -13.71
CA THR A 430 -7.41 9.95 -12.76
C THR A 430 -8.85 9.52 -12.50
N HIS A 431 -9.39 9.95 -11.36
CA HIS A 431 -10.81 9.87 -11.03
C HIS A 431 -11.48 11.25 -10.96
N LYS A 432 -10.70 12.33 -11.18
CA LYS A 432 -11.17 13.72 -11.13
C LYS A 432 -11.56 14.19 -12.52
N ARG A 433 -12.80 14.66 -12.66
CA ARG A 433 -13.38 15.15 -13.92
C ARG A 433 -12.60 16.35 -14.49
N GLU A 434 -12.25 17.31 -13.62
CA GLU A 434 -11.48 18.50 -14.03
C GLU A 434 -10.15 18.16 -14.72
N GLU A 435 -9.46 17.12 -14.22
CA GLU A 435 -8.19 16.67 -14.79
C GLU A 435 -8.40 15.96 -16.14
N ALA A 436 -9.51 15.22 -16.27
CA ALA A 436 -9.87 14.59 -17.55
C ALA A 436 -10.27 15.64 -18.60
N GLU A 437 -10.88 16.76 -18.21
CA GLU A 437 -11.24 17.88 -19.09
C GLU A 437 -10.00 18.64 -19.59
N PHE A 438 -8.88 18.59 -18.87
CA PHE A 438 -7.59 19.16 -19.28
C PHE A 438 -6.86 18.32 -20.34
N ALA A 439 -7.21 17.05 -20.52
CA ALA A 439 -6.59 16.15 -21.49
C ALA A 439 -7.17 16.33 -22.91
N ASP A 440 -6.34 16.05 -23.93
CA ASP A 440 -6.77 16.04 -25.34
C ASP A 440 -7.75 14.89 -25.64
N ARG A 441 -7.68 13.83 -24.85
CA ARG A 441 -8.51 12.62 -25.00
C ARG A 441 -8.83 12.02 -23.66
N GLU A 442 -10.01 11.44 -23.56
CA GLU A 442 -10.45 10.69 -22.41
C GLU A 442 -10.88 9.27 -22.83
N ILE A 443 -10.34 8.28 -22.13
CA ILE A 443 -10.74 6.86 -22.24
C ILE A 443 -11.35 6.48 -20.88
N VAL A 444 -12.63 6.11 -20.91
CA VAL A 444 -13.36 5.71 -19.69
C VAL A 444 -13.35 4.19 -19.59
N ILE A 445 -12.85 3.69 -18.46
CA ILE A 445 -12.77 2.25 -18.16
C ILE A 445 -13.77 1.91 -17.06
N ASP A 446 -14.53 0.86 -17.25
CA ASP A 446 -15.33 0.22 -16.22
C ASP A 446 -15.24 -1.31 -16.31
N ASN A 447 -15.08 -1.97 -15.17
CA ASN A 447 -14.99 -3.45 -15.07
C ASN A 447 -14.00 -4.08 -16.06
N GLY A 448 -12.86 -3.39 -16.33
CA GLY A 448 -11.81 -3.87 -17.22
C GLY A 448 -12.10 -3.75 -18.72
N MET A 449 -13.13 -2.99 -19.11
CA MET A 449 -13.50 -2.71 -20.51
C MET A 449 -13.55 -1.21 -20.76
N ILE A 450 -13.33 -0.78 -22.01
CA ILE A 450 -13.54 0.60 -22.45
C ILE A 450 -15.06 0.82 -22.62
N VAL A 451 -15.60 1.77 -21.86
CA VAL A 451 -17.01 2.19 -21.93
C VAL A 451 -17.19 3.32 -22.94
N SER A 452 -16.27 4.28 -22.91
CA SER A 452 -16.26 5.38 -23.88
C SER A 452 -14.85 5.83 -24.18
N ASP A 453 -14.67 6.38 -25.38
CA ASP A 453 -13.43 6.97 -25.86
C ASP A 453 -13.76 8.22 -26.65
N SER A 454 -13.24 9.35 -26.25
CA SER A 454 -13.53 10.63 -26.90
C SER A 454 -12.89 10.76 -28.29
N CYS A 455 -11.96 9.87 -28.65
CA CYS A 455 -11.28 9.83 -29.94
C CYS A 455 -11.37 8.42 -30.55
N VAL A 456 -12.58 8.01 -30.97
CA VAL A 456 -12.76 6.79 -31.75
C VAL A 456 -12.32 7.09 -33.18
N ALA A 457 -11.06 6.88 -33.51
CA ALA A 457 -10.59 6.90 -34.89
C ALA A 457 -10.86 5.51 -35.48
N SER A 458 -11.72 5.43 -36.48
CA SER A 458 -11.74 4.30 -37.40
C SER A 458 -10.34 4.14 -38.00
N VAL A 459 -9.75 2.99 -37.78
CA VAL A 459 -8.40 2.56 -38.10
C VAL A 459 -7.87 3.18 -39.42
N ILE A 460 -7.10 4.25 -39.32
CA ILE A 460 -6.19 4.68 -40.35
C ILE A 460 -4.79 4.34 -39.89
N THR A 461 -4.29 3.22 -40.38
CA THR A 461 -2.95 2.70 -40.05
C THR A 461 -1.91 3.62 -40.65
N VAL A 462 -1.42 4.60 -39.92
CA VAL A 462 -0.13 5.19 -40.27
C VAL A 462 0.92 4.15 -39.91
N LYS A 463 1.68 3.69 -40.92
CA LYS A 463 2.78 2.73 -40.75
C LYS A 463 3.90 3.39 -39.96
N ASN A 464 3.85 3.31 -38.65
CA ASN A 464 5.01 3.54 -37.82
C ASN A 464 5.68 2.20 -37.50
N ASP A 465 7.01 2.19 -37.40
CA ASP A 465 7.80 1.02 -37.02
C ASP A 465 7.56 0.68 -35.51
N LEU A 466 6.33 0.32 -35.18
CA LEU A 466 5.97 -0.12 -33.83
C LEU A 466 6.64 -1.46 -33.55
N LYS A 467 7.43 -1.50 -32.47
CA LYS A 467 8.13 -2.71 -32.02
C LYS A 467 7.35 -3.36 -30.89
N GLU A 468 7.37 -4.68 -30.88
CA GLU A 468 6.90 -5.44 -29.72
C GLU A 468 7.95 -5.41 -28.62
N PHE A 469 7.54 -5.12 -27.40
CA PHE A 469 8.41 -5.15 -26.23
C PHE A 469 8.16 -6.42 -25.42
N SER A 470 9.22 -7.20 -25.25
CA SER A 470 9.21 -8.32 -24.31
C SER A 470 9.00 -7.82 -22.89
N GLN A 471 8.35 -8.64 -22.10
CA GLN A 471 8.21 -8.42 -20.65
C GLN A 471 9.58 -8.17 -20.00
N HIS A 472 9.62 -7.35 -18.95
CA HIS A 472 10.84 -7.20 -18.17
C HIS A 472 11.30 -8.55 -17.59
N SER A 473 12.58 -8.87 -17.76
CA SER A 473 13.17 -10.15 -17.28
C SER A 473 13.00 -10.39 -15.78
N ALA A 474 12.78 -9.34 -15.00
CA ALA A 474 12.54 -9.37 -13.55
C ALA A 474 11.05 -9.50 -13.16
N ALA A 475 10.11 -9.46 -14.11
CA ALA A 475 8.67 -9.56 -13.79
C ALA A 475 8.29 -10.90 -13.14
N GLY A 476 9.09 -11.97 -13.37
CA GLY A 476 8.94 -13.23 -12.66
C GLY A 476 9.11 -13.12 -11.14
N ILE A 477 9.94 -12.19 -10.66
CA ILE A 477 10.11 -11.91 -9.22
C ILE A 477 8.82 -11.29 -8.67
N LEU A 478 8.24 -10.32 -9.38
CA LEU A 478 6.97 -9.70 -9.01
C LEU A 478 5.83 -10.72 -8.91
N LYS A 479 5.76 -11.66 -9.88
CA LYS A 479 4.77 -12.75 -9.86
C LYS A 479 4.95 -13.67 -8.65
N GLY A 480 6.19 -14.01 -8.30
CA GLY A 480 6.52 -14.82 -7.12
C GLY A 480 6.10 -14.16 -5.81
N LEU A 481 6.42 -12.87 -5.63
CA LEU A 481 6.06 -12.09 -4.44
C LEU A 481 4.54 -11.84 -4.34
N ARG A 482 3.88 -11.56 -5.45
CA ARG A 482 2.41 -11.43 -5.50
C ARG A 482 1.71 -12.71 -5.08
N ASN A 483 2.16 -13.86 -5.58
CA ASN A 483 1.61 -15.16 -5.18
C ASN A 483 1.87 -15.46 -3.70
N ALA A 484 3.00 -15.01 -3.14
CA ALA A 484 3.28 -15.12 -1.72
C ALA A 484 2.33 -14.23 -0.89
N ASN A 485 2.08 -12.99 -1.32
CA ASN A 485 1.16 -12.08 -0.63
C ASN A 485 -0.28 -12.60 -0.63
N SER A 486 -0.79 -13.09 -1.77
CA SER A 486 -2.13 -13.70 -1.85
C SER A 486 -2.27 -14.96 -0.99
N SER A 487 -1.18 -15.71 -0.80
CA SER A 487 -1.17 -16.87 0.09
C SER A 487 -1.25 -16.49 1.58
N VAL A 488 -0.71 -15.32 1.93
CA VAL A 488 -0.74 -14.78 3.30
C VAL A 488 -2.09 -14.12 3.62
N SER A 489 -2.72 -13.48 2.63
CA SER A 489 -3.99 -12.75 2.82
C SER A 489 -5.23 -13.66 2.96
N GLY A 490 -5.09 -14.98 2.90
CA GLY A 490 -6.13 -15.96 3.22
C GLY A 490 -7.42 -15.83 2.41
N GLU A 491 -7.40 -16.22 1.13
CA GLU A 491 -8.63 -16.27 0.33
C GLU A 491 -9.62 -17.32 0.90
N ALA A 492 -10.85 -16.89 1.07
CA ALA A 492 -11.93 -17.74 1.54
C ALA A 492 -12.14 -18.94 0.58
N LYS A 493 -12.05 -20.13 1.08
CA LYS A 493 -12.42 -21.34 0.34
C LYS A 493 -13.94 -21.40 0.17
N GLU A 494 -14.39 -21.85 -0.98
CA GLU A 494 -15.83 -22.05 -1.27
C GLU A 494 -16.51 -23.06 -0.34
N LYS A 495 -15.77 -23.98 0.29
CA LYS A 495 -16.33 -24.98 1.21
C LYS A 495 -15.42 -25.17 2.44
N PRO A 496 -15.98 -25.14 3.67
CA PRO A 496 -15.22 -25.41 4.89
C PRO A 496 -14.73 -26.86 4.93
N SER A 497 -13.48 -27.07 5.36
CA SER A 497 -12.91 -28.40 5.58
C SER A 497 -13.49 -29.06 6.83
N VAL A 498 -13.32 -30.40 6.97
CA VAL A 498 -13.80 -31.15 8.14
C VAL A 498 -13.19 -30.60 9.43
N ILE A 499 -11.91 -30.19 9.39
CA ILE A 499 -11.18 -29.71 10.57
C ILE A 499 -11.56 -28.22 10.90
N GLU A 500 -12.04 -27.45 9.94
CA GLU A 500 -12.55 -26.09 10.19
C GLU A 500 -13.81 -26.06 11.08
N LYS A 501 -14.51 -27.18 11.21
CA LYS A 501 -15.64 -27.32 12.14
C LYS A 501 -15.22 -27.42 13.61
N LEU A 502 -13.95 -27.74 13.89
CA LEU A 502 -13.42 -27.81 15.25
C LEU A 502 -13.16 -26.39 15.80
N PRO A 503 -13.32 -26.19 17.12
CA PRO A 503 -12.94 -24.95 17.77
C PRO A 503 -11.48 -24.57 17.50
N ALA A 504 -11.20 -23.27 17.33
CA ALA A 504 -9.89 -22.77 16.95
C ALA A 504 -8.74 -23.25 17.86
N PHE A 505 -8.96 -23.28 19.20
CA PHE A 505 -7.96 -23.74 20.16
C PHE A 505 -7.62 -25.23 20.00
N LEU A 506 -8.60 -26.08 19.63
CA LEU A 506 -8.36 -27.50 19.38
C LEU A 506 -7.53 -27.71 18.10
N ARG A 507 -7.75 -26.92 17.06
CA ARG A 507 -6.93 -26.98 15.84
C ARG A 507 -5.47 -26.62 16.11
N VAL A 508 -5.23 -25.55 16.90
CA VAL A 508 -3.88 -25.16 17.31
C VAL A 508 -3.23 -26.22 18.19
N LEU A 509 -3.98 -26.80 19.13
CA LEU A 509 -3.48 -27.85 20.02
C LEU A 509 -3.16 -29.14 19.24
N LEU A 510 -4.03 -29.56 18.31
CA LEU A 510 -3.82 -30.69 17.44
C LEU A 510 -2.57 -30.51 16.56
N PHE A 511 -2.42 -29.34 15.97
CA PHE A 511 -1.23 -28.99 15.21
C PHE A 511 0.03 -29.07 16.07
N LEU A 512 0.05 -28.43 17.25
CA LEU A 512 1.19 -28.45 18.16
C LEU A 512 1.54 -29.88 18.60
N ALA A 513 0.54 -30.71 18.91
CA ALA A 513 0.76 -32.09 19.28
C ALA A 513 1.37 -32.91 18.16
N LEU A 514 0.79 -32.87 16.95
CA LEU A 514 1.34 -33.59 15.79
C LEU A 514 2.71 -33.10 15.38
N PHE A 515 2.92 -31.78 15.41
CA PHE A 515 4.19 -31.15 15.03
C PHE A 515 5.31 -31.49 16.04
N THR A 516 5.04 -31.40 17.35
CA THR A 516 6.02 -31.77 18.39
C THR A 516 6.35 -33.27 18.35
N VAL A 517 5.34 -34.12 18.18
CA VAL A 517 5.57 -35.55 17.99
C VAL A 517 6.42 -35.83 16.76
N SER A 518 6.19 -35.08 15.65
CA SER A 518 7.00 -35.23 14.42
C SER A 518 8.45 -34.83 14.60
N LEU A 519 8.78 -33.96 15.55
CA LEU A 519 10.15 -33.55 15.84
C LEU A 519 10.90 -34.54 16.76
N VAL A 520 10.19 -35.19 17.68
CA VAL A 520 10.77 -36.03 18.76
C VAL A 520 10.95 -37.48 18.35
N VAL A 521 10.05 -38.02 17.54
CA VAL A 521 10.03 -39.46 17.16
C VAL A 521 11.29 -39.83 16.36
N ARG A 522 12.00 -40.90 16.78
CA ARG A 522 13.24 -41.38 16.16
C ARG A 522 13.10 -42.69 15.37
N PRO A 523 12.35 -43.71 15.82
CA PRO A 523 12.23 -45.00 15.12
C PRO A 523 11.63 -44.85 13.72
N LEU A 524 12.25 -45.48 12.70
CA LEU A 524 11.82 -45.39 11.30
C LEU A 524 10.38 -45.80 11.07
N SER A 525 9.92 -46.90 11.73
CA SER A 525 8.55 -47.36 11.62
C SER A 525 7.52 -46.34 12.12
N LEU A 526 7.80 -45.72 13.26
CA LEU A 526 6.95 -44.68 13.82
C LEU A 526 6.98 -43.38 12.96
N CYS A 527 8.13 -43.04 12.36
CA CYS A 527 8.23 -41.90 11.43
C CYS A 527 7.38 -42.13 10.16
N ALA A 528 7.32 -43.38 9.66
CA ALA A 528 6.48 -43.71 8.50
C ALA A 528 4.98 -43.61 8.83
N ILE A 529 4.56 -44.15 9.98
CA ILE A 529 3.18 -44.01 10.46
C ILE A 529 2.81 -42.56 10.65
N LEU A 530 3.70 -41.78 11.27
CA LEU A 530 3.47 -40.37 11.53
C LEU A 530 3.35 -39.56 10.24
N PHE A 531 4.15 -39.88 9.22
CA PHE A 531 4.03 -39.25 7.89
C PHE A 531 2.66 -39.53 7.26
N VAL A 532 2.17 -40.76 7.33
CA VAL A 532 0.83 -41.13 6.83
C VAL A 532 -0.27 -40.37 7.60
N VAL A 533 -0.19 -40.34 8.93
CA VAL A 533 -1.13 -39.62 9.79
C VAL A 533 -1.11 -38.11 9.46
N SER A 534 0.07 -37.51 9.30
CA SER A 534 0.20 -36.10 8.94
C SER A 534 -0.30 -35.81 7.53
N ALA A 535 -0.10 -36.71 6.57
CA ALA A 535 -0.66 -36.58 5.23
C ALA A 535 -2.19 -36.67 5.22
N VAL A 536 -2.79 -37.61 5.99
CA VAL A 536 -4.23 -37.69 6.17
C VAL A 536 -4.77 -36.43 6.86
N TYR A 537 -4.12 -35.94 7.91
CA TYR A 537 -4.46 -34.67 8.53
C TYR A 537 -4.46 -33.52 7.52
N CYS A 538 -3.42 -33.42 6.69
CA CYS A 538 -3.29 -32.39 5.65
C CYS A 538 -4.45 -32.45 4.63
N VAL A 539 -4.86 -33.64 4.21
CA VAL A 539 -6.00 -33.86 3.30
C VAL A 539 -7.32 -33.47 3.98
N LEU A 540 -7.53 -33.88 5.25
CA LEU A 540 -8.72 -33.50 6.05
C LEU A 540 -8.82 -31.97 6.26
N CYS A 541 -7.68 -31.29 6.31
CA CYS A 541 -7.61 -29.81 6.30
C CYS A 541 -7.99 -29.18 4.94
N GLY A 542 -8.25 -29.99 3.90
CA GLY A 542 -8.64 -29.52 2.58
C GLY A 542 -7.47 -29.19 1.64
N PHE A 543 -6.24 -29.58 1.99
CA PHE A 543 -5.08 -29.42 1.12
C PHE A 543 -5.05 -30.56 0.08
N LYS A 544 -4.97 -30.21 -1.21
CA LYS A 544 -4.96 -31.22 -2.29
C LYS A 544 -3.67 -32.06 -2.25
N LEU A 545 -3.79 -33.36 -2.23
CA LEU A 545 -2.66 -34.32 -2.19
C LEU A 545 -1.61 -34.05 -3.30
N LYS A 546 -2.06 -33.66 -4.51
CA LYS A 546 -1.18 -33.28 -5.61
C LYS A 546 -0.28 -32.09 -5.26
N ASN A 547 -0.79 -31.12 -4.51
CA ASN A 547 -0.02 -29.96 -4.08
C ASN A 547 0.96 -30.34 -2.96
N LEU A 548 0.58 -31.22 -2.05
CA LEU A 548 1.47 -31.76 -1.02
C LEU A 548 2.66 -32.49 -1.67
N LEU A 549 2.41 -33.41 -2.61
CA LEU A 549 3.45 -34.11 -3.36
C LEU A 549 4.37 -33.13 -4.11
N ARG A 550 3.83 -32.09 -4.74
CA ARG A 550 4.63 -31.06 -5.41
C ARG A 550 5.49 -30.28 -4.43
N SER A 551 5.01 -29.97 -3.24
CA SER A 551 5.76 -29.31 -2.18
C SER A 551 6.88 -30.19 -1.64
N CYS A 552 6.62 -31.49 -1.44
CA CYS A 552 7.64 -32.46 -1.06
C CYS A 552 8.74 -32.57 -2.10
N LEU A 553 8.39 -32.62 -3.41
CA LEU A 553 9.37 -32.65 -4.50
C LEU A 553 10.23 -31.39 -4.59
N LYS A 554 9.66 -30.21 -4.32
CA LYS A 554 10.43 -28.94 -4.31
C LYS A 554 11.49 -28.88 -3.22
N ILE A 555 11.23 -29.47 -2.07
CA ILE A 555 12.13 -29.49 -0.91
C ILE A 555 13.14 -30.64 -0.99
N LEU A 556 12.87 -31.66 -1.82
CA LEU A 556 13.70 -32.85 -1.95
C LEU A 556 15.20 -32.54 -2.20
N PRO A 557 15.60 -31.64 -3.14
CA PRO A 557 17.03 -31.36 -3.36
C PRO A 557 17.73 -30.82 -2.12
N PHE A 558 17.04 -29.98 -1.34
CA PHE A 558 17.55 -29.43 -0.10
C PHE A 558 17.68 -30.52 0.99
N LEU A 559 16.67 -31.38 1.12
CA LEU A 559 16.73 -32.51 2.03
C LEU A 559 17.86 -33.49 1.68
N LEU A 560 18.04 -33.80 0.40
CA LEU A 560 19.15 -34.66 -0.05
C LEU A 560 20.54 -34.07 0.32
N PHE A 561 20.69 -32.75 0.17
CA PHE A 561 21.95 -32.10 0.60
C PHE A 561 22.19 -32.28 2.11
N PHE A 562 21.19 -32.06 2.97
CA PHE A 562 21.32 -32.28 4.41
C PHE A 562 21.51 -33.78 4.76
N THR A 563 20.85 -34.65 4.00
CA THR A 563 21.01 -36.11 4.18
C THR A 563 22.48 -36.54 3.92
N VAL A 564 23.13 -35.97 2.89
CA VAL A 564 24.57 -36.23 2.63
C VAL A 564 25.40 -35.70 3.79
N LEU A 565 25.12 -34.51 4.32
CA LEU A 565 25.82 -34.01 5.51
C LEU A 565 25.61 -34.93 6.73
N GLN A 566 24.38 -35.42 6.95
CA GLN A 566 24.09 -36.35 8.04
C GLN A 566 24.86 -37.67 7.89
N LEU A 567 24.98 -38.21 6.68
CA LEU A 567 25.80 -39.41 6.42
C LEU A 567 27.28 -39.23 6.80
N ILE A 568 27.80 -38.00 6.61
CA ILE A 568 29.21 -37.68 6.94
C ILE A 568 29.36 -37.53 8.47
N PHE A 569 28.52 -36.77 9.12
CA PHE A 569 28.71 -36.34 10.52
C PHE A 569 28.05 -37.26 11.57
N HIS A 570 27.09 -38.13 11.18
CA HIS A 570 26.46 -39.03 12.15
C HIS A 570 27.48 -40.15 12.56
N PRO A 571 27.65 -40.37 13.86
CA PRO A 571 28.54 -41.46 14.32
C PRO A 571 28.00 -42.85 13.94
N ALA A 572 28.88 -43.74 13.53
CA ALA A 572 28.50 -45.18 13.33
C ALA A 572 28.41 -45.88 14.69
N LEU A 573 27.49 -46.81 14.83
CA LEU A 573 27.47 -47.70 16.01
C LEU A 573 28.60 -48.68 15.97
N GLN A 574 29.15 -49.08 17.14
CA GLN A 574 30.19 -50.07 17.26
C GLN A 574 29.71 -51.45 16.78
N ASN A 575 30.51 -52.14 15.94
CA ASN A 575 30.21 -53.46 15.36
C ASN A 575 29.18 -53.52 14.23
N GLU A 576 28.92 -52.47 13.48
CA GLU A 576 28.08 -52.53 12.27
C GLU A 576 28.87 -52.91 10.98
N ILE A 577 28.15 -53.51 10.03
CA ILE A 577 28.71 -53.80 8.69
C ILE A 577 28.85 -52.48 7.93
N HIS A 578 30.10 -52.20 7.49
CA HIS A 578 30.37 -51.04 6.67
C HIS A 578 30.22 -51.37 5.18
N PHE A 579 29.30 -50.69 4.48
CA PHE A 579 29.08 -50.81 3.03
C PHE A 579 30.18 -50.12 2.23
N THR A 580 30.81 -49.05 2.80
CA THR A 580 31.93 -48.33 2.21
C THR A 580 32.88 -47.91 3.30
N THR A 581 34.22 -48.03 2.99
CA THR A 581 35.30 -47.69 3.92
C THR A 581 36.11 -46.48 3.46
N TRP A 582 35.45 -45.52 2.86
CA TRP A 582 36.14 -44.28 2.48
C TRP A 582 36.44 -43.43 3.71
N LYS A 583 37.65 -42.89 3.82
CA LYS A 583 38.19 -42.20 5.02
C LYS A 583 37.23 -41.15 5.64
N TYR A 584 36.34 -40.53 4.82
CA TYR A 584 35.40 -39.50 5.24
C TYR A 584 33.93 -39.91 5.12
N LEU A 585 33.62 -41.06 4.50
CA LEU A 585 32.21 -41.46 4.27
C LEU A 585 32.09 -42.98 4.56
N THR A 586 31.74 -43.29 5.81
CA THR A 586 31.38 -44.66 6.19
C THR A 586 29.87 -44.81 6.10
N ILE A 587 29.35 -45.64 5.21
CA ILE A 587 27.92 -45.93 5.08
C ILE A 587 27.62 -47.19 5.86
N THR A 588 26.76 -47.09 6.88
CA THR A 588 26.28 -48.20 7.72
C THR A 588 24.77 -48.26 7.67
N PRO A 589 24.14 -49.43 7.94
CA PRO A 589 22.67 -49.56 7.98
C PRO A 589 22.02 -48.58 8.93
N SER A 590 22.57 -48.33 10.12
CA SER A 590 22.07 -47.39 11.10
C SER A 590 22.01 -45.95 10.56
N LYS A 591 23.03 -45.53 9.83
CA LYS A 591 23.08 -44.21 9.19
C LYS A 591 21.99 -44.06 8.10
N ILE A 592 21.78 -45.10 7.29
CA ILE A 592 20.76 -45.13 6.25
C ILE A 592 19.36 -44.98 6.88
N PHE A 593 19.08 -45.82 7.92
CA PHE A 593 17.79 -45.76 8.64
C PHE A 593 17.59 -44.41 9.31
N PHE A 594 18.62 -43.82 9.90
CA PHE A 594 18.57 -42.47 10.47
C PHE A 594 18.25 -41.38 9.42
N CYS A 595 18.89 -41.44 8.27
CA CYS A 595 18.66 -40.51 7.18
C CYS A 595 17.22 -40.64 6.62
N LEU A 596 16.74 -41.86 6.42
CA LEU A 596 15.41 -42.14 5.93
C LEU A 596 14.35 -41.65 6.94
N ALA A 597 14.54 -41.92 8.23
CA ALA A 597 13.70 -41.42 9.30
C ALA A 597 13.66 -39.90 9.36
N SER A 598 14.83 -39.25 9.14
CA SER A 598 14.95 -37.79 9.10
C SER A 598 14.15 -37.18 7.94
N ILE A 599 14.19 -37.78 6.75
CA ILE A 599 13.42 -37.35 5.58
C ILE A 599 11.91 -37.48 5.84
N LEU A 600 11.46 -38.65 6.34
CA LEU A 600 10.05 -38.90 6.65
C LEU A 600 9.53 -37.93 7.71
N ARG A 601 10.31 -37.68 8.76
CA ARG A 601 9.99 -36.73 9.82
C ARG A 601 9.84 -35.32 9.29
N THR A 602 10.73 -34.88 8.41
CA THR A 602 10.63 -33.54 7.79
C THR A 602 9.40 -33.42 6.90
N TYR A 603 9.06 -34.48 6.15
CA TYR A 603 7.83 -34.48 5.34
C TYR A 603 6.57 -34.55 6.20
N ALA A 604 6.58 -35.24 7.33
CA ALA A 604 5.47 -35.24 8.29
C ALA A 604 5.26 -33.84 8.87
N SER A 605 6.35 -33.17 9.30
CA SER A 605 6.29 -31.79 9.78
C SER A 605 5.76 -30.82 8.71
N LEU A 606 6.23 -30.96 7.47
CA LEU A 606 5.76 -30.16 6.34
C LEU A 606 4.25 -30.37 6.09
N ALA A 607 3.78 -31.62 6.11
CA ALA A 607 2.36 -31.93 5.92
C ALA A 607 1.50 -31.31 7.04
N CYS A 608 1.97 -31.36 8.30
CA CYS A 608 1.31 -30.70 9.42
C CYS A 608 1.21 -29.20 9.24
N ILE A 609 2.31 -28.55 8.85
CA ILE A 609 2.36 -27.10 8.60
C ILE A 609 1.41 -26.72 7.45
N CYS A 610 1.48 -27.40 6.31
CA CYS A 610 0.60 -27.14 5.17
C CYS A 610 -0.89 -27.31 5.52
N GLY A 611 -1.23 -28.38 6.24
CA GLY A 611 -2.61 -28.62 6.69
C GLY A 611 -3.09 -27.53 7.65
N PHE A 612 -2.27 -27.16 8.61
CA PHE A 612 -2.59 -26.13 9.61
C PHE A 612 -2.88 -24.77 8.99
N PHE A 613 -1.98 -24.26 8.16
CA PHE A 613 -2.18 -22.96 7.51
C PHE A 613 -3.40 -22.92 6.58
N VAL A 614 -3.80 -24.03 6.04
CA VAL A 614 -4.98 -24.10 5.17
C VAL A 614 -6.29 -24.19 5.97
N SER A 615 -6.29 -24.87 7.13
CA SER A 615 -7.49 -25.06 7.96
C SER A 615 -7.69 -23.99 9.04
N THR A 616 -6.65 -23.19 9.31
CA THR A 616 -6.68 -22.21 10.42
C THR A 616 -6.32 -20.83 9.88
N PRO A 617 -7.32 -20.06 9.42
CA PRO A 617 -7.11 -18.66 9.02
C PRO A 617 -6.61 -17.82 10.21
N GLU A 618 -6.00 -16.67 9.92
CA GLU A 618 -5.41 -15.75 10.93
C GLU A 618 -6.35 -15.46 12.11
N TYR A 619 -7.63 -15.28 11.81
CA TYR A 619 -8.68 -15.07 12.80
C TYR A 619 -8.75 -16.17 13.84
N ASP A 620 -8.86 -17.41 13.41
CA ASP A 620 -8.98 -18.58 14.28
C ASP A 620 -7.67 -18.87 15.02
N LEU A 621 -6.54 -18.61 14.36
CA LEU A 621 -5.21 -18.75 14.98
C LEU A 621 -5.06 -17.84 16.21
N ILE A 622 -5.41 -16.57 16.07
CA ILE A 622 -5.29 -15.59 17.15
C ILE A 622 -6.26 -15.94 18.30
N ASP A 623 -7.49 -16.37 17.99
CA ASP A 623 -8.45 -16.81 19.02
C ASP A 623 -8.01 -18.10 19.71
N GLY A 624 -7.48 -19.06 18.95
CA GLY A 624 -6.92 -20.27 19.51
C GLY A 624 -5.75 -20.01 20.45
N LEU A 625 -4.82 -19.16 20.04
CA LEU A 625 -3.68 -18.74 20.86
C LEU A 625 -4.12 -17.97 22.12
N LYS A 626 -5.12 -17.10 22.01
CA LYS A 626 -5.66 -16.35 23.15
C LYS A 626 -6.21 -17.27 24.24
N ILE A 627 -6.92 -18.34 23.83
CA ILE A 627 -7.45 -19.34 24.77
C ILE A 627 -6.30 -20.16 25.36
N LEU A 628 -5.35 -20.62 24.56
CA LEU A 628 -4.20 -21.42 25.01
C LEU A 628 -3.25 -20.66 25.94
N LEU A 629 -3.05 -19.37 25.69
CA LEU A 629 -2.16 -18.54 26.52
C LEU A 629 -2.85 -17.97 27.77
N LYS A 630 -4.18 -18.06 27.87
CA LYS A 630 -4.93 -17.56 29.03
C LYS A 630 -4.42 -18.10 30.38
N PRO A 631 -4.05 -19.38 30.56
CA PRO A 631 -3.48 -19.88 31.80
C PRO A 631 -2.18 -19.19 32.24
N LEU A 632 -1.36 -18.67 31.30
CA LEU A 632 -0.15 -17.94 31.60
C LEU A 632 -0.43 -16.59 32.30
N SER A 633 -1.64 -16.05 32.14
CA SER A 633 -2.04 -14.83 32.87
C SER A 633 -2.13 -15.06 34.38
N LEU A 634 -2.32 -16.30 34.84
CA LEU A 634 -2.29 -16.69 36.26
C LEU A 634 -0.87 -16.54 36.85
N ILE A 635 0.17 -16.65 36.02
CA ILE A 635 1.58 -16.51 36.39
C ILE A 635 2.04 -15.03 36.18
N LYS A 636 1.10 -14.08 36.06
CA LYS A 636 1.35 -12.63 35.83
C LYS A 636 2.10 -12.31 34.52
N ILE A 637 2.12 -13.22 33.53
CA ILE A 637 2.66 -12.92 32.21
C ILE A 637 1.66 -12.04 31.46
N PRO A 638 2.08 -10.91 30.85
CA PRO A 638 1.18 -9.97 30.18
C PRO A 638 0.75 -10.50 28.80
N VAL A 639 -0.09 -11.54 28.78
CA VAL A 639 -0.60 -12.23 27.58
C VAL A 639 -1.22 -11.25 26.57
N ARG A 640 -1.84 -10.16 27.03
CA ARG A 640 -2.46 -9.14 26.20
C ARG A 640 -1.47 -8.47 25.24
N TYR A 641 -0.28 -8.09 25.74
CA TYR A 641 0.78 -7.50 24.91
C TYR A 641 1.32 -8.51 23.90
N PHE A 642 1.46 -9.77 24.30
CA PHE A 642 1.95 -10.82 23.42
C PHE A 642 1.01 -11.07 22.25
N ILE A 643 -0.29 -11.09 22.49
CA ILE A 643 -1.32 -11.24 21.44
C ILE A 643 -1.32 -10.02 20.52
N LEU A 644 -1.21 -8.80 21.07
CA LEU A 644 -1.11 -7.58 20.27
C LEU A 644 0.12 -7.60 19.34
N ILE A 645 1.28 -8.04 19.83
CA ILE A 645 2.48 -8.17 19.00
C ILE A 645 2.23 -9.15 17.84
N ILE A 646 1.60 -10.29 18.10
CA ILE A 646 1.26 -11.27 17.07
C ILE A 646 0.30 -10.66 16.05
N GLU A 647 -0.76 -9.97 16.46
CA GLU A 647 -1.70 -9.28 15.57
C GLU A 647 -1.00 -8.24 14.69
N ILE A 648 -0.09 -7.45 15.28
CA ILE A 648 0.72 -6.48 14.55
C ILE A 648 1.61 -7.17 13.51
N VAL A 649 2.30 -8.26 13.87
CA VAL A 649 3.18 -9.00 12.96
C VAL A 649 2.40 -9.52 11.74
N PHE A 650 1.26 -10.18 11.97
CA PHE A 650 0.43 -10.70 10.88
C PHE A 650 -0.06 -9.60 9.94
N ARG A 651 -0.33 -8.43 10.47
CA ARG A 651 -0.74 -7.29 9.67
C ARG A 651 0.41 -6.65 8.89
N PHE A 652 1.60 -6.55 9.49
CA PHE A 652 2.75 -5.89 8.87
C PHE A 652 3.33 -6.69 7.71
N ILE A 653 3.30 -8.02 7.77
CA ILE A 653 3.86 -8.88 6.71
C ILE A 653 3.28 -8.54 5.33
N PRO A 654 1.95 -8.53 5.11
CA PRO A 654 1.39 -8.14 3.81
C PRO A 654 1.77 -6.72 3.37
N LEU A 655 1.75 -5.77 4.32
CA LEU A 655 2.11 -4.38 4.04
C LEU A 655 3.58 -4.23 3.59
N LEU A 656 4.51 -4.95 4.23
CA LEU A 656 5.92 -4.95 3.85
C LEU A 656 6.13 -5.60 2.47
N ILE A 657 5.38 -6.64 2.16
CA ILE A 657 5.42 -7.27 0.83
C ILE A 657 4.92 -6.30 -0.24
N ASP A 658 3.82 -5.58 0.00
CA ASP A 658 3.30 -4.56 -0.92
C ASP A 658 4.30 -3.43 -1.14
N GLU A 659 4.96 -2.96 -0.08
CA GLU A 659 6.02 -1.95 -0.16
C GLU A 659 7.21 -2.45 -0.98
N ALA A 660 7.69 -3.65 -0.69
CA ALA A 660 8.77 -4.27 -1.44
C ALA A 660 8.40 -4.42 -2.93
N LEU A 661 7.15 -4.79 -3.23
CA LEU A 661 6.65 -4.86 -4.61
C LEU A 661 6.70 -3.50 -5.31
N CYS A 662 6.29 -2.42 -4.63
CA CYS A 662 6.36 -1.06 -5.20
C CYS A 662 7.81 -0.64 -5.50
N ILE A 663 8.73 -0.86 -4.55
CA ILE A 663 10.15 -0.53 -4.73
C ILE A 663 10.74 -1.34 -5.90
N ILE A 664 10.46 -2.66 -5.97
CA ILE A 664 10.93 -3.53 -7.04
C ILE A 664 10.39 -3.09 -8.41
N LYS A 665 9.11 -2.72 -8.50
CA LYS A 665 8.52 -2.22 -9.75
C LYS A 665 9.26 -0.97 -10.24
N THR A 666 9.52 -0.01 -9.36
CA THR A 666 10.25 1.22 -9.71
C THR A 666 11.67 0.91 -10.17
N GLN A 667 12.37 0.01 -9.50
CA GLN A 667 13.72 -0.39 -9.92
C GLN A 667 13.73 -1.10 -11.27
N ILE A 668 12.73 -1.94 -11.56
CA ILE A 668 12.59 -2.57 -12.87
C ILE A 668 12.42 -1.51 -13.96
N ILE A 669 11.53 -0.52 -13.74
CA ILE A 669 11.29 0.56 -14.68
C ILE A 669 12.57 1.39 -14.92
N ARG A 670 13.32 1.68 -13.84
CA ARG A 670 14.58 2.44 -13.88
C ARG A 670 15.81 1.58 -14.29
N GLY A 671 15.61 0.34 -14.75
CA GLY A 671 16.68 -0.54 -15.26
C GLY A 671 17.58 -1.17 -14.22
N GLY A 672 17.32 -1.02 -12.92
CA GLY A 672 18.18 -1.52 -11.84
C GLY A 672 18.22 -3.06 -11.71
N LEU A 673 17.15 -3.74 -12.11
CA LEU A 673 17.02 -5.21 -12.11
C LEU A 673 17.03 -5.82 -13.52
N GLY A 674 17.15 -4.99 -14.57
CA GLY A 674 17.16 -5.43 -15.97
C GLY A 674 18.45 -6.15 -16.35
N ASP A 675 18.35 -7.13 -17.25
CA ASP A 675 19.43 -7.83 -17.99
C ASP A 675 20.69 -8.30 -17.24
N VAL A 676 20.63 -8.35 -15.91
CA VAL A 676 21.74 -8.86 -15.10
C VAL A 676 21.77 -10.38 -15.23
N LYS A 677 22.63 -10.89 -16.13
CA LYS A 677 22.93 -12.32 -16.24
C LYS A 677 23.75 -12.77 -15.04
N GLY A 678 23.21 -13.71 -14.24
CA GLY A 678 23.90 -14.34 -13.10
C GLY A 678 23.20 -14.16 -11.75
N LYS A 679 23.03 -15.27 -10.99
CA LYS A 679 22.30 -15.29 -9.69
C LYS A 679 22.91 -14.34 -8.64
N MET A 680 24.24 -14.28 -8.55
CA MET A 680 24.96 -13.43 -7.57
C MET A 680 24.78 -11.93 -7.88
N LYS A 681 24.79 -11.54 -9.16
CA LYS A 681 24.57 -10.15 -9.54
C LYS A 681 23.11 -9.72 -9.28
N LYS A 682 22.13 -10.62 -9.49
CA LYS A 682 20.71 -10.37 -9.12
C LYS A 682 20.55 -10.17 -7.61
N ILE A 683 21.27 -10.91 -6.77
CA ILE A 683 21.23 -10.71 -5.31
C ILE A 683 21.84 -9.36 -4.93
N LYS A 684 22.98 -8.98 -5.53
CA LYS A 684 23.59 -7.66 -5.28
C LYS A 684 22.67 -6.50 -5.67
N SER A 685 21.89 -6.62 -6.73
CA SER A 685 20.94 -5.58 -7.14
C SER A 685 19.71 -5.46 -6.21
N LEU A 686 19.49 -6.43 -5.32
CA LEU A 686 18.45 -6.35 -4.28
C LEU A 686 18.90 -5.63 -3.00
N VAL A 687 20.21 -5.46 -2.79
CA VAL A 687 20.74 -4.79 -1.58
C VAL A 687 20.23 -3.35 -1.43
N PRO A 688 20.15 -2.51 -2.46
CA PRO A 688 19.60 -1.16 -2.35
C PRO A 688 18.12 -1.11 -1.94
N LEU A 689 17.38 -2.23 -2.01
CA LEU A 689 15.98 -2.30 -1.55
C LEU A 689 15.84 -2.32 -0.03
N VAL A 690 16.87 -2.79 0.67
CA VAL A 690 16.80 -3.06 2.11
C VAL A 690 16.71 -1.75 2.89
N VAL A 691 17.46 -0.74 2.52
CA VAL A 691 17.51 0.55 3.24
C VAL A 691 16.16 1.29 3.17
N PRO A 692 15.56 1.51 1.98
CA PRO A 692 14.23 2.11 1.88
C PRO A 692 13.16 1.33 2.64
N LEU A 693 13.19 -0.02 2.56
CA LEU A 693 12.23 -0.85 3.26
C LEU A 693 12.33 -0.69 4.79
N ILE A 694 13.55 -0.63 5.33
CA ILE A 694 13.77 -0.37 6.77
C ILE A 694 13.25 1.02 7.15
N ILE A 695 13.57 2.06 6.38
CA ILE A 695 13.11 3.43 6.67
C ILE A 695 11.58 3.51 6.64
N GLN A 696 10.94 2.90 5.64
CA GLN A 696 9.48 2.85 5.55
C GLN A 696 8.87 2.07 6.72
N THR A 697 9.51 0.97 7.13
CA THR A 697 9.06 0.18 8.28
C THR A 697 9.11 0.98 9.58
N ILE A 698 10.17 1.76 9.79
CA ILE A 698 10.32 2.64 10.97
C ILE A 698 9.22 3.71 10.97
N LYS A 699 9.04 4.44 9.85
CA LYS A 699 7.99 5.46 9.72
C LYS A 699 6.58 4.90 9.98
N ARG A 700 6.29 3.70 9.48
CA ARG A 700 5.01 3.02 9.74
C ARG A 700 4.85 2.59 11.19
N SER A 701 5.95 2.17 11.83
CA SER A 701 5.94 1.84 13.27
C SER A 701 5.60 3.05 14.12
N GLU A 702 6.14 4.23 13.80
CA GLU A 702 5.79 5.50 14.45
C GLU A 702 4.30 5.83 14.26
N SER A 703 3.80 5.77 13.02
CA SER A 703 2.37 6.02 12.74
C SER A 703 1.46 5.02 13.45
N LEU A 704 1.88 3.75 13.57
CA LEU A 704 1.12 2.74 14.33
C LEU A 704 1.12 3.03 15.82
N ALA A 705 2.24 3.49 16.39
CA ALA A 705 2.32 3.89 17.79
C ALA A 705 1.34 5.05 18.06
N ASP A 706 1.29 6.05 17.19
CA ASP A 706 0.30 7.13 17.25
C ASP A 706 -1.14 6.59 17.21
N ALA A 707 -1.43 5.65 16.28
CA ALA A 707 -2.75 5.06 16.16
C ALA A 707 -3.18 4.26 17.39
N ILE A 708 -2.23 3.55 18.03
CA ILE A 708 -2.47 2.80 19.27
C ILE A 708 -2.72 3.77 20.42
N THR A 709 -1.97 4.87 20.48
CA THR A 709 -2.13 5.94 21.48
C THR A 709 -3.50 6.60 21.35
N MET A 710 -3.94 6.95 20.14
CA MET A 710 -5.26 7.53 19.88
C MET A 710 -6.43 6.56 20.15
N ARG A 711 -6.15 5.27 20.31
CA ARG A 711 -7.10 4.24 20.75
C ARG A 711 -6.95 3.87 22.23
N TYR A 712 -6.34 4.74 23.03
CA TYR A 712 -6.23 4.64 24.50
C TYR A 712 -5.60 3.32 25.00
N PHE A 713 -4.66 2.75 24.27
CA PHE A 713 -3.90 1.60 24.75
C PHE A 713 -2.83 2.07 25.75
N LYS A 714 -2.93 1.56 27.01
CA LYS A 714 -2.00 1.85 28.10
C LYS A 714 -1.14 0.64 28.45
#